data_f413d95ac001e88edd2c2eb7960dc6fc
#
_entry.id   f413d95ac001e88edd2c2eb7960dc6fc
#
_cell.length_a   1.000
_cell.length_b   1.000
_cell.length_c   1.000
_cell.angle_alpha   90.00
_cell.angle_beta   90.00
_cell.angle_gamma   90.00
#
_symmetry.space_group_name_H-M   'P 1'
#
loop_
_entity.id
_entity.type
_entity.pdbx_description
1 polymer ?
#
loop_
_entity_poly.entity_id
_entity_poly.type
_entity_poly.pdbx_seq_one_letter_code
_entity_poly.pdbx_strand_id
1 'polypeptide(L)'
;MIGELLGHYRVVSQIGQGGMGVVYRAHDEVLRRDIALKVIGKGAAVEKSSREKLLHEARAASGLSHPNICTIHEVGEFNGELYMVMELVEGKTLKELTGSAGLAVESILRYGVQLAGALAHAHSRNIVHHDLKSANIVVTPQGLVKVLDFGLARRLPQLVAGEATASFGPLEDAGAIAGTLSYMAPEVLRGQGGDYRSDLWALGVVLYEAASGQLPFCGGTSLEVSSAILHELPPPLPDRIPPGLWAVIQRSLAKEPAQRYQQAGEVQAALEALQSLSMTTPPQTSEQRGPFTTVFRGIRHLHVRDGDVLLMVGTVKGAFLLRSTFDRRRWDVAGPYFHGQSIYALAYDGRDDRHRLWASTYSYWGTYLRSSDDFGKVWTNPFEANIKFPADSGASLKNVWQICLGRPDESNVLYCGVEPAALFESRDAGETWSLVRGLFDHPHRPRWVPGNGGLCLHTILPNPANKSRMHVAISSGGVYGTDDGGSSWEARNRGIRVVYQPEKYPEFGQCVHKMVMHPARPERFFLQNHWGLYRTDDGAQSWKDIANGVPSDFGFAMVMHPHNAECVYIVPVESDEFRCTPDGRLRVYRTRNAGASWEPLARGLPQKRAYETVLRDAMSADSLDPHGLYFGTRNGQLYGSSDEGKTWRRILEGLPAVVCVRSAVIGEPRPGRKARATQVTISRASRVSPSSRKNRDRRARVRKPGIRKERLKDKA
;
A
#
# COMPACT_ATOMS: atom_id res chain seq x y z
N MET A 1 -47.25 0.81 -28.90
CA MET A 1 -46.13 -0.16 -28.99
C MET A 1 -46.32 -1.44 -28.18
N ILE A 2 -47.08 -1.44 -27.06
CA ILE A 2 -47.34 -2.70 -26.31
C ILE A 2 -48.16 -3.65 -27.19
N GLY A 3 -47.73 -4.91 -27.32
CA GLY A 3 -48.29 -5.94 -28.19
C GLY A 3 -47.75 -5.96 -29.62
N GLU A 4 -47.03 -4.91 -30.06
CA GLU A 4 -46.42 -4.81 -31.40
C GLU A 4 -45.15 -5.65 -31.49
N LEU A 5 -44.80 -6.02 -32.73
CA LEU A 5 -43.60 -6.77 -33.06
C LEU A 5 -42.57 -5.83 -33.74
N LEU A 6 -41.44 -5.61 -33.12
CA LEU A 6 -40.29 -4.91 -33.70
C LEU A 6 -39.27 -5.94 -34.18
N GLY A 7 -39.23 -6.21 -35.49
CA GLY A 7 -38.46 -7.35 -36.00
C GLY A 7 -39.00 -8.68 -35.44
N HIS A 8 -38.26 -9.34 -34.58
CA HIS A 8 -38.65 -10.56 -33.86
C HIS A 8 -38.83 -10.35 -32.35
N TYR A 9 -38.89 -9.09 -31.89
CA TYR A 9 -39.05 -8.71 -30.48
C TYR A 9 -40.50 -8.27 -30.24
N ARG A 10 -41.24 -9.05 -29.46
CA ARG A 10 -42.65 -8.72 -29.07
C ARG A 10 -42.62 -7.83 -27.82
N VAL A 11 -43.09 -6.61 -27.93
CA VAL A 11 -43.20 -5.66 -26.81
C VAL A 11 -44.23 -6.11 -25.80
N VAL A 12 -43.79 -6.35 -24.53
CA VAL A 12 -44.68 -6.88 -23.46
C VAL A 12 -45.20 -5.76 -22.56
N SER A 13 -44.32 -4.92 -22.05
CA SER A 13 -44.67 -3.83 -21.13
C SER A 13 -43.64 -2.71 -21.16
N GLN A 14 -44.00 -1.51 -20.76
CA GLN A 14 -43.10 -0.41 -20.53
C GLN A 14 -42.43 -0.57 -19.15
N ILE A 15 -41.11 -0.46 -19.06
CA ILE A 15 -40.34 -0.59 -17.83
C ILE A 15 -39.61 0.69 -17.44
N GLY A 16 -39.48 1.66 -18.36
CA GLY A 16 -38.86 2.95 -18.07
C GLY A 16 -39.14 3.98 -19.16
N GLN A 17 -39.04 5.26 -18.80
CA GLN A 17 -39.12 6.38 -19.72
C GLN A 17 -38.14 7.47 -19.25
N GLY A 18 -37.36 8.04 -20.16
CA GLY A 18 -36.40 9.10 -19.88
C GLY A 18 -36.20 10.02 -21.07
N GLY A 19 -35.40 11.05 -20.94
CA GLY A 19 -35.16 12.06 -21.97
C GLY A 19 -34.59 11.53 -23.31
N MET A 20 -34.08 10.30 -23.35
CA MET A 20 -33.55 9.66 -24.56
C MET A 20 -34.48 8.62 -25.20
N GLY A 21 -35.64 8.36 -24.63
CA GLY A 21 -36.57 7.39 -25.17
C GLY A 21 -37.28 6.57 -24.11
N VAL A 22 -38.00 5.54 -24.58
CA VAL A 22 -38.79 4.63 -23.75
C VAL A 22 -38.16 3.25 -23.76
N VAL A 23 -38.10 2.63 -22.59
CA VAL A 23 -37.55 1.28 -22.42
C VAL A 23 -38.70 0.32 -22.15
N TYR A 24 -38.78 -0.73 -22.93
CA TYR A 24 -39.79 -1.78 -22.84
C TYR A 24 -39.17 -3.11 -22.44
N ARG A 25 -39.90 -3.93 -21.69
CA ARG A 25 -39.67 -5.37 -21.64
C ARG A 25 -40.24 -5.95 -22.93
N ALA A 26 -39.46 -6.72 -23.66
CA ALA A 26 -39.89 -7.42 -24.85
C ALA A 26 -39.45 -8.88 -24.82
N HIS A 27 -40.16 -9.74 -25.53
CA HIS A 27 -39.84 -11.14 -25.70
C HIS A 27 -39.18 -11.38 -27.05
N ASP A 28 -38.00 -11.94 -27.06
CA ASP A 28 -37.28 -12.40 -28.25
C ASP A 28 -37.90 -13.73 -28.69
N GLU A 29 -38.70 -13.73 -29.77
CA GLU A 29 -39.41 -14.93 -30.25
C GLU A 29 -38.46 -15.97 -30.86
N VAL A 30 -37.27 -15.56 -31.30
CA VAL A 30 -36.26 -16.43 -31.89
C VAL A 30 -35.47 -17.15 -30.79
N LEU A 31 -34.89 -16.39 -29.83
CA LEU A 31 -34.08 -16.91 -28.74
C LEU A 31 -34.91 -17.32 -27.50
N ARG A 32 -36.21 -17.04 -27.49
CA ARG A 32 -37.17 -17.39 -26.43
C ARG A 32 -36.75 -16.89 -25.05
N ARG A 33 -36.36 -15.61 -24.98
CA ARG A 33 -35.93 -14.95 -23.76
C ARG A 33 -36.52 -13.53 -23.68
N ASP A 34 -36.60 -13.01 -22.47
CA ASP A 34 -37.00 -11.62 -22.25
C ASP A 34 -35.75 -10.72 -22.34
N ILE A 35 -35.94 -9.55 -22.92
CA ILE A 35 -34.92 -8.53 -23.16
C ILE A 35 -35.47 -7.15 -22.80
N ALA A 36 -34.55 -6.18 -22.61
CA ALA A 36 -34.90 -4.78 -22.55
C ALA A 36 -34.71 -4.15 -23.94
N LEU A 37 -35.81 -3.52 -24.43
CA LEU A 37 -35.83 -2.84 -25.72
C LEU A 37 -35.97 -1.33 -25.50
N LYS A 38 -34.90 -0.58 -25.78
CA LYS A 38 -34.87 0.88 -25.70
C LYS A 38 -35.17 1.47 -27.06
N VAL A 39 -36.29 2.20 -27.19
CA VAL A 39 -36.66 2.89 -28.39
C VAL A 39 -36.33 4.37 -28.23
N ILE A 40 -35.54 4.89 -29.18
CA ILE A 40 -35.05 6.26 -29.15
C ILE A 40 -36.08 7.12 -29.94
N GLY A 41 -36.79 7.99 -29.24
CA GLY A 41 -37.97 8.66 -29.76
C GLY A 41 -37.75 9.73 -30.84
N LYS A 42 -38.79 10.06 -31.59
CA LYS A 42 -38.85 11.03 -32.71
C LYS A 42 -38.64 12.50 -32.31
N GLY A 43 -38.55 12.83 -31.03
CA GLY A 43 -38.62 14.19 -30.48
C GLY A 43 -37.44 15.12 -30.74
N ALA A 44 -36.39 14.69 -31.41
CA ALA A 44 -35.34 15.58 -31.89
C ALA A 44 -35.19 15.31 -33.40
N ALA A 45 -35.31 16.34 -34.23
CA ALA A 45 -34.84 16.33 -35.61
C ALA A 45 -33.32 16.04 -35.60
N VAL A 46 -32.98 14.75 -35.51
CA VAL A 46 -31.61 14.29 -35.41
C VAL A 46 -31.04 14.43 -36.83
N GLU A 47 -30.23 15.44 -37.03
CA GLU A 47 -29.42 15.53 -38.24
C GLU A 47 -28.72 14.18 -38.51
N LYS A 48 -28.66 13.80 -39.78
CA LYS A 48 -28.06 12.52 -40.22
C LYS A 48 -26.71 12.21 -39.54
N SER A 49 -25.89 13.26 -39.32
CA SER A 49 -24.61 13.18 -38.64
C SER A 49 -24.69 12.77 -37.18
N SER A 50 -25.71 13.17 -36.46
CA SER A 50 -25.95 12.80 -35.05
C SER A 50 -26.42 11.37 -34.90
N ARG A 51 -27.17 10.87 -35.85
CA ARG A 51 -27.65 9.49 -35.91
C ARG A 51 -26.53 8.50 -36.17
N GLU A 52 -25.63 8.81 -37.12
CA GLU A 52 -24.43 8.00 -37.43
C GLU A 52 -23.51 7.92 -36.21
N LYS A 53 -23.33 9.02 -35.48
CA LYS A 53 -22.55 9.04 -34.23
C LYS A 53 -23.17 8.15 -33.16
N LEU A 54 -24.47 8.22 -32.93
CA LEU A 54 -25.17 7.38 -31.95
C LEU A 54 -25.01 5.89 -32.27
N LEU A 55 -25.17 5.50 -33.53
CA LEU A 55 -24.95 4.13 -33.98
C LEU A 55 -23.50 3.69 -33.80
N HIS A 56 -22.54 4.58 -34.03
CA HIS A 56 -21.11 4.29 -33.81
C HIS A 56 -20.80 4.07 -32.33
N GLU A 57 -21.31 4.92 -31.45
CA GLU A 57 -21.14 4.81 -29.99
C GLU A 57 -21.81 3.54 -29.45
N ALA A 58 -23.04 3.23 -29.89
CA ALA A 58 -23.74 2.02 -29.50
C ALA A 58 -23.02 0.74 -29.97
N ARG A 59 -22.41 0.76 -31.19
CA ARG A 59 -21.59 -0.36 -31.68
C ARG A 59 -20.30 -0.50 -30.86
N ALA A 60 -19.65 0.61 -30.49
CA ALA A 60 -18.47 0.55 -29.61
C ALA A 60 -18.83 -0.05 -28.23
N ALA A 61 -19.94 0.40 -27.63
CA ALA A 61 -20.43 -0.10 -26.36
C ALA A 61 -20.84 -1.58 -26.40
N SER A 62 -21.37 -2.08 -27.56
CA SER A 62 -21.73 -3.49 -27.73
C SER A 62 -20.52 -4.45 -27.66
N GLY A 63 -19.30 -3.93 -27.87
CA GLY A 63 -18.04 -4.68 -27.69
C GLY A 63 -17.62 -4.87 -26.23
N LEU A 64 -18.31 -4.25 -25.26
CA LEU A 64 -17.99 -4.39 -23.85
C LEU A 64 -18.62 -5.69 -23.29
N SER A 65 -17.77 -6.60 -22.82
CA SER A 65 -18.18 -7.81 -22.11
C SER A 65 -17.60 -7.80 -20.71
N HIS A 66 -18.43 -7.50 -19.72
CA HIS A 66 -18.05 -7.42 -18.31
C HIS A 66 -19.26 -7.74 -17.42
N PRO A 67 -19.11 -8.48 -16.31
CA PRO A 67 -20.24 -8.86 -15.45
C PRO A 67 -21.03 -7.66 -14.90
N ASN A 68 -20.37 -6.53 -14.71
CA ASN A 68 -20.97 -5.31 -14.16
C ASN A 68 -21.35 -4.26 -15.23
N ILE A 69 -21.37 -4.61 -16.50
CA ILE A 69 -21.85 -3.78 -17.60
C ILE A 69 -23.06 -4.46 -18.22
N CYS A 70 -24.11 -3.68 -18.51
CA CYS A 70 -25.27 -4.19 -19.22
C CYS A 70 -24.90 -4.55 -20.65
N THR A 71 -25.17 -5.78 -21.07
CA THR A 71 -24.81 -6.26 -22.42
C THR A 71 -25.77 -5.71 -23.44
N ILE A 72 -25.26 -5.08 -24.50
CA ILE A 72 -26.02 -4.71 -25.70
C ILE A 72 -25.97 -5.88 -26.67
N HIS A 73 -27.16 -6.41 -27.03
CA HIS A 73 -27.29 -7.55 -27.92
C HIS A 73 -27.39 -7.15 -29.39
N GLU A 74 -28.17 -6.06 -29.67
CA GLU A 74 -28.41 -5.59 -31.02
C GLU A 74 -28.71 -4.09 -31.03
N VAL A 75 -28.37 -3.44 -32.12
CA VAL A 75 -28.79 -2.07 -32.43
C VAL A 75 -29.35 -2.06 -33.84
N GLY A 76 -30.58 -1.63 -33.99
CA GLY A 76 -31.33 -1.66 -35.26
C GLY A 76 -32.19 -0.43 -35.48
N GLU A 77 -32.91 -0.46 -36.60
CA GLU A 77 -33.88 0.56 -37.01
C GLU A 77 -35.16 -0.09 -37.44
N PHE A 78 -36.29 0.44 -36.98
CA PHE A 78 -37.64 0.00 -37.37
C PHE A 78 -38.55 1.21 -37.57
N ASN A 79 -39.18 1.31 -38.72
CA ASN A 79 -40.07 2.43 -39.10
C ASN A 79 -39.45 3.83 -38.91
N GLY A 80 -38.14 3.95 -39.15
CA GLY A 80 -37.42 5.22 -38.97
C GLY A 80 -37.04 5.55 -37.53
N GLU A 81 -37.34 4.68 -36.56
CA GLU A 81 -36.91 4.80 -35.16
C GLU A 81 -35.73 3.86 -34.86
N LEU A 82 -34.76 4.41 -34.16
CA LEU A 82 -33.63 3.60 -33.68
C LEU A 82 -34.07 2.82 -32.44
N TYR A 83 -33.69 1.55 -32.36
CA TYR A 83 -33.86 0.74 -31.16
C TYR A 83 -32.58 0.04 -30.76
N MET A 84 -32.49 -0.25 -29.47
CA MET A 84 -31.40 -0.99 -28.87
C MET A 84 -31.95 -2.14 -28.04
N VAL A 85 -31.46 -3.33 -28.31
CA VAL A 85 -31.79 -4.56 -27.55
C VAL A 85 -30.67 -4.82 -26.57
N MET A 86 -31.00 -4.94 -25.31
CA MET A 86 -30.04 -5.16 -24.24
C MET A 86 -30.54 -6.21 -23.23
N GLU A 87 -29.62 -6.66 -22.42
CA GLU A 87 -29.87 -7.53 -21.27
C GLU A 87 -30.98 -6.94 -20.40
N LEU A 88 -32.02 -7.72 -20.09
CA LEU A 88 -33.05 -7.34 -19.11
C LEU A 88 -32.45 -7.55 -17.70
N VAL A 89 -32.13 -6.48 -17.02
CA VAL A 89 -31.60 -6.52 -15.66
C VAL A 89 -32.71 -6.39 -14.65
N GLU A 90 -32.99 -7.46 -13.91
CA GLU A 90 -33.93 -7.44 -12.81
C GLU A 90 -33.26 -6.92 -11.53
N GLY A 91 -33.80 -5.86 -10.92
CA GLY A 91 -33.21 -5.24 -9.73
C GLY A 91 -33.81 -3.88 -9.41
N LYS A 92 -33.20 -3.17 -8.50
CA LYS A 92 -33.51 -1.77 -8.15
C LYS A 92 -32.36 -0.87 -8.54
N THR A 93 -32.65 0.34 -8.95
CA THR A 93 -31.63 1.34 -9.19
C THR A 93 -30.89 1.67 -7.88
N LEU A 94 -29.63 2.05 -7.99
CA LEU A 94 -28.85 2.47 -6.81
C LEU A 94 -29.51 3.70 -6.15
N LYS A 95 -30.16 4.57 -6.93
CA LYS A 95 -30.94 5.70 -6.43
C LYS A 95 -32.07 5.27 -5.53
N GLU A 96 -32.87 4.26 -5.96
CA GLU A 96 -33.95 3.70 -5.15
C GLU A 96 -33.45 3.01 -3.88
N LEU A 97 -32.30 2.36 -3.93
CA LEU A 97 -31.72 1.67 -2.77
C LEU A 97 -31.14 2.64 -1.75
N THR A 98 -30.59 3.77 -2.20
CA THR A 98 -29.89 4.72 -1.34
C THR A 98 -30.84 5.41 -0.35
N GLY A 99 -32.05 5.80 -0.80
CA GLY A 99 -33.02 6.51 0.04
C GLY A 99 -32.41 7.79 0.66
N SER A 100 -33.06 8.34 1.69
CA SER A 100 -32.59 9.57 2.36
C SER A 100 -31.53 9.36 3.44
N ALA A 101 -31.34 8.13 3.90
CA ALA A 101 -30.39 7.78 4.98
C ALA A 101 -29.02 7.32 4.47
N GLY A 102 -28.89 7.07 3.17
CA GLY A 102 -27.73 6.42 2.58
C GLY A 102 -27.64 4.93 2.88
N LEU A 103 -26.64 4.27 2.31
CA LEU A 103 -26.42 2.83 2.44
C LEU A 103 -25.47 2.50 3.61
N ALA A 104 -25.48 1.24 4.04
CA ALA A 104 -24.46 0.70 4.93
C ALA A 104 -23.08 0.70 4.25
N VAL A 105 -22.01 0.91 5.02
CA VAL A 105 -20.63 1.03 4.51
C VAL A 105 -20.23 -0.18 3.68
N GLU A 106 -20.57 -1.39 4.14
CA GLU A 106 -20.28 -2.64 3.44
C GLU A 106 -20.92 -2.70 2.04
N SER A 107 -22.13 -2.17 1.91
CA SER A 107 -22.84 -2.08 0.62
C SER A 107 -22.19 -1.05 -0.30
N ILE A 108 -21.80 0.11 0.23
CA ILE A 108 -21.10 1.17 -0.52
C ILE A 108 -19.78 0.63 -1.08
N LEU A 109 -18.99 -0.04 -0.25
CA LEU A 109 -17.71 -0.62 -0.66
C LEU A 109 -17.92 -1.72 -1.71
N ARG A 110 -18.86 -2.64 -1.47
CA ARG A 110 -19.16 -3.74 -2.40
C ARG A 110 -19.62 -3.25 -3.77
N TYR A 111 -20.50 -2.25 -3.81
CA TYR A 111 -20.98 -1.69 -5.07
C TYR A 111 -19.93 -0.79 -5.73
N GLY A 112 -19.21 -0.01 -4.94
CA GLY A 112 -18.15 0.87 -5.43
C GLY A 112 -17.01 0.10 -6.11
N VAL A 113 -16.59 -1.04 -5.57
CA VAL A 113 -15.58 -1.92 -6.20
C VAL A 113 -16.05 -2.41 -7.57
N GLN A 114 -17.30 -2.87 -7.66
CA GLN A 114 -17.88 -3.37 -8.91
C GLN A 114 -18.01 -2.25 -9.97
N LEU A 115 -18.45 -1.06 -9.54
CA LEU A 115 -18.55 0.13 -10.42
C LEU A 115 -17.20 0.57 -10.95
N ALA A 116 -16.21 0.67 -10.07
CA ALA A 116 -14.84 1.03 -10.46
C ALA A 116 -14.21 0.00 -11.41
N GLY A 117 -14.48 -1.31 -11.21
CA GLY A 117 -14.08 -2.38 -12.11
C GLY A 117 -14.73 -2.29 -13.50
N ALA A 118 -16.04 -1.98 -13.56
CA ALA A 118 -16.76 -1.75 -14.81
C ALA A 118 -16.17 -0.57 -15.61
N LEU A 119 -15.91 0.56 -14.93
CA LEU A 119 -15.26 1.72 -15.55
C LEU A 119 -13.83 1.41 -16.01
N ALA A 120 -13.04 0.70 -15.22
CA ALA A 120 -11.69 0.31 -15.61
C ALA A 120 -11.68 -0.54 -16.90
N HIS A 121 -12.64 -1.46 -17.02
CA HIS A 121 -12.80 -2.29 -18.22
C HIS A 121 -13.18 -1.45 -19.45
N ALA A 122 -14.10 -0.50 -19.33
CA ALA A 122 -14.52 0.37 -20.43
C ALA A 122 -13.38 1.34 -20.84
N HIS A 123 -12.73 1.98 -19.88
CA HIS A 123 -11.64 2.91 -20.10
C HIS A 123 -10.43 2.24 -20.77
N SER A 124 -10.13 0.97 -20.45
CA SER A 124 -9.07 0.21 -21.13
C SER A 124 -9.33 -0.02 -22.62
N ARG A 125 -10.58 0.18 -23.07
CA ARG A 125 -11.01 0.12 -24.47
C ARG A 125 -11.33 1.49 -25.07
N ASN A 126 -10.88 2.57 -24.40
CA ASN A 126 -11.12 3.97 -24.79
C ASN A 126 -12.62 4.33 -24.85
N ILE A 127 -13.46 3.68 -24.06
CA ILE A 127 -14.90 3.98 -23.94
C ILE A 127 -15.14 4.70 -22.61
N VAL A 128 -15.67 5.92 -22.70
CA VAL A 128 -16.03 6.77 -21.55
C VAL A 128 -17.55 6.76 -21.42
N HIS A 129 -18.05 6.71 -20.17
CA HIS A 129 -19.51 6.61 -19.93
C HIS A 129 -20.25 7.90 -20.16
N HIS A 130 -19.71 9.03 -19.70
CA HIS A 130 -20.21 10.40 -19.81
C HIS A 130 -21.56 10.71 -19.10
N ASP A 131 -22.36 9.74 -18.68
CA ASP A 131 -23.65 9.92 -17.96
C ASP A 131 -23.76 8.96 -16.77
N LEU A 132 -22.68 8.74 -16.04
CA LEU A 132 -22.71 7.90 -14.84
C LEU A 132 -23.48 8.61 -13.73
N LYS A 133 -24.55 7.97 -13.24
CA LYS A 133 -25.41 8.45 -12.15
C LYS A 133 -26.09 7.27 -11.46
N SER A 134 -26.58 7.46 -10.24
CA SER A 134 -27.22 6.40 -9.46
C SER A 134 -28.47 5.78 -10.12
N ALA A 135 -29.15 6.54 -10.98
CA ALA A 135 -30.29 6.06 -11.77
C ALA A 135 -29.88 5.11 -12.92
N ASN A 136 -28.63 5.18 -13.41
CA ASN A 136 -28.10 4.32 -14.47
C ASN A 136 -27.34 3.10 -13.91
N ILE A 137 -27.50 2.81 -12.63
CA ILE A 137 -26.84 1.70 -11.94
C ILE A 137 -27.94 0.84 -11.32
N VAL A 138 -28.06 -0.41 -11.77
CA VAL A 138 -29.02 -1.38 -11.22
C VAL A 138 -28.28 -2.38 -10.34
N VAL A 139 -28.82 -2.69 -9.18
CA VAL A 139 -28.34 -3.72 -8.27
C VAL A 139 -29.35 -4.86 -8.25
N THR A 140 -28.89 -6.05 -8.64
CA THR A 140 -29.74 -7.25 -8.64
C THR A 140 -30.01 -7.74 -7.21
N PRO A 141 -31.00 -8.62 -6.97
CA PRO A 141 -31.27 -9.20 -5.65
C PRO A 141 -30.07 -9.94 -5.05
N GLN A 142 -29.13 -10.43 -5.87
CA GLN A 142 -27.89 -11.10 -5.45
C GLN A 142 -26.76 -10.12 -5.12
N GLY A 143 -27.01 -8.80 -5.31
CA GLY A 143 -26.02 -7.75 -5.03
C GLY A 143 -24.98 -7.55 -6.15
N LEU A 144 -25.28 -8.03 -7.36
CA LEU A 144 -24.50 -7.74 -8.55
C LEU A 144 -24.89 -6.36 -9.10
N VAL A 145 -23.91 -5.51 -9.34
CA VAL A 145 -24.09 -4.20 -9.97
C VAL A 145 -24.08 -4.36 -11.49
N LYS A 146 -25.00 -3.68 -12.17
CA LYS A 146 -25.03 -3.52 -13.63
C LYS A 146 -25.09 -2.04 -13.99
N VAL A 147 -24.08 -1.57 -14.69
CA VAL A 147 -24.05 -0.20 -15.23
C VAL A 147 -24.75 -0.18 -16.58
N LEU A 148 -25.72 0.70 -16.73
CA LEU A 148 -26.55 0.87 -17.92
C LEU A 148 -26.01 2.03 -18.77
N ASP A 149 -26.37 2.05 -20.06
CA ASP A 149 -26.26 3.20 -20.98
C ASP A 149 -24.86 3.79 -21.17
N PHE A 150 -23.83 2.96 -21.39
CA PHE A 150 -22.48 3.41 -21.76
C PHE A 150 -22.47 4.18 -23.09
N GLY A 151 -21.87 5.35 -23.10
CA GLY A 151 -21.48 6.08 -24.33
C GLY A 151 -22.60 6.76 -25.11
N LEU A 152 -23.86 6.74 -24.64
CA LEU A 152 -25.01 7.23 -25.38
C LEU A 152 -25.32 8.73 -25.17
N ALA A 153 -24.61 9.42 -24.29
CA ALA A 153 -25.01 10.73 -23.73
C ALA A 153 -24.27 11.96 -24.30
N ARG A 154 -23.60 11.88 -25.45
CA ARG A 154 -22.88 13.04 -26.00
C ARG A 154 -23.81 14.06 -26.69
N ARG A 155 -24.84 14.56 -25.97
CA ARG A 155 -25.61 15.75 -26.33
C ARG A 155 -25.84 16.64 -25.11
N LEU A 156 -24.86 17.51 -24.85
CA LEU A 156 -25.18 18.80 -24.23
C LEU A 156 -25.18 19.84 -25.36
N PRO A 157 -26.20 20.72 -25.42
CA PRO A 157 -26.08 21.94 -26.21
C PRO A 157 -24.79 22.63 -25.74
N GLN A 158 -23.94 23.01 -26.68
CA GLN A 158 -22.92 24.01 -26.37
C GLN A 158 -23.66 25.21 -25.78
N LEU A 159 -23.56 25.41 -24.47
CA LEU A 159 -23.81 26.70 -23.86
C LEU A 159 -22.70 27.60 -24.39
N VAL A 160 -22.99 28.21 -25.53
CA VAL A 160 -22.16 29.24 -26.14
C VAL A 160 -22.02 30.35 -25.10
N ALA A 161 -20.83 30.54 -24.63
CA ALA A 161 -20.44 31.76 -23.93
C ALA A 161 -20.55 32.92 -24.94
N GLY A 162 -21.65 33.66 -24.87
CA GLY A 162 -21.89 34.83 -25.69
C GLY A 162 -23.30 34.88 -26.24
N GLU A 163 -24.26 35.16 -25.36
CA GLU A 163 -25.45 36.00 -25.56
C GLU A 163 -26.34 35.84 -24.35
N ALA A 164 -26.19 36.74 -23.41
CA ALA A 164 -27.19 37.03 -22.37
C ALA A 164 -28.40 37.63 -23.07
N THR A 165 -29.54 36.92 -22.96
CA THR A 165 -30.91 37.27 -23.31
C THR A 165 -31.53 36.36 -24.36
N ALA A 166 -31.84 35.11 -23.97
CA ALA A 166 -32.99 34.40 -24.56
C ALA A 166 -33.83 33.88 -23.39
N SER A 167 -35.04 34.42 -23.28
CA SER A 167 -36.06 34.02 -22.33
C SER A 167 -36.38 32.53 -22.42
N PHE A 168 -36.10 31.82 -21.35
CA PHE A 168 -36.58 30.45 -21.14
C PHE A 168 -38.11 30.51 -20.98
N GLY A 169 -38.83 29.93 -21.90
CA GLY A 169 -40.24 29.60 -21.72
C GLY A 169 -40.46 28.62 -20.58
N PRO A 170 -41.65 28.44 -20.02
CA PRO A 170 -41.90 27.58 -18.88
C PRO A 170 -41.53 26.13 -19.23
N LEU A 171 -40.49 25.59 -18.58
CA LEU A 171 -39.99 24.24 -18.71
C LEU A 171 -40.84 23.29 -17.89
N GLU A 172 -41.72 22.52 -18.54
CA GLU A 172 -42.37 21.35 -17.92
C GLU A 172 -41.41 20.15 -17.75
N ASP A 173 -40.14 20.22 -18.23
CA ASP A 173 -39.10 19.18 -18.13
C ASP A 173 -37.92 19.55 -17.19
N ALA A 174 -38.08 20.52 -16.29
CA ALA A 174 -36.99 21.01 -15.42
C ALA A 174 -36.38 19.94 -14.47
N GLY A 175 -37.12 18.89 -14.16
CA GLY A 175 -36.67 17.84 -13.24
C GLY A 175 -35.62 16.86 -13.83
N ALA A 176 -35.72 16.54 -15.12
CA ALA A 176 -34.82 15.58 -15.77
C ALA A 176 -33.44 16.16 -16.10
N ILE A 177 -33.41 17.45 -16.50
CA ILE A 177 -32.17 18.16 -16.84
C ILE A 177 -31.40 18.50 -15.56
N ALA A 178 -32.09 18.93 -14.49
CA ALA A 178 -31.48 19.22 -13.20
C ALA A 178 -30.82 17.98 -12.56
N GLY A 179 -31.41 16.78 -12.74
CA GLY A 179 -30.87 15.53 -12.16
C GLY A 179 -29.55 15.07 -12.76
N THR A 180 -29.30 15.32 -14.05
CA THR A 180 -28.04 14.93 -14.72
C THR A 180 -26.91 15.93 -14.44
N LEU A 181 -27.24 17.21 -14.27
CA LEU A 181 -26.28 18.29 -14.01
C LEU A 181 -25.45 18.03 -12.74
N SER A 182 -26.06 17.49 -11.69
CA SER A 182 -25.42 17.24 -10.39
C SER A 182 -24.27 16.23 -10.42
N TYR A 183 -24.18 15.38 -11.46
CA TYR A 183 -23.08 14.41 -11.63
C TYR A 183 -21.99 14.89 -12.59
N MET A 184 -22.18 16.05 -13.20
CA MET A 184 -21.31 16.59 -14.23
C MET A 184 -19.99 17.08 -13.63
N ALA A 185 -18.88 16.78 -14.29
CA ALA A 185 -17.57 17.20 -13.83
C ALA A 185 -17.30 18.71 -14.13
N PRO A 186 -16.52 19.40 -13.29
CA PRO A 186 -16.20 20.82 -13.47
C PRO A 186 -15.66 21.19 -14.84
N GLU A 187 -14.75 20.39 -15.39
CA GLU A 187 -14.17 20.61 -16.75
C GLU A 187 -15.20 20.51 -17.85
N VAL A 188 -16.19 19.62 -17.70
CA VAL A 188 -17.30 19.48 -18.65
C VAL A 188 -18.21 20.70 -18.61
N LEU A 189 -18.50 21.21 -17.41
CA LEU A 189 -19.26 22.46 -17.23
C LEU A 189 -18.52 23.69 -17.80
N ARG A 190 -17.20 23.69 -17.77
CA ARG A 190 -16.35 24.76 -18.38
C ARG A 190 -16.24 24.61 -19.89
N GLY A 191 -16.87 23.60 -20.52
CA GLY A 191 -16.77 23.36 -21.96
C GLY A 191 -15.43 22.80 -22.44
N GLN A 192 -14.55 22.32 -21.55
CA GLN A 192 -13.22 21.82 -21.89
C GLN A 192 -13.23 20.37 -22.44
N GLY A 193 -14.40 19.76 -22.56
CA GLY A 193 -14.56 18.35 -22.92
C GLY A 193 -14.23 17.43 -21.73
N GLY A 194 -14.86 16.25 -21.71
CA GLY A 194 -14.63 15.24 -20.67
C GLY A 194 -13.82 14.06 -21.19
N ASP A 195 -12.96 13.50 -20.35
CA ASP A 195 -12.27 12.24 -20.56
C ASP A 195 -12.70 11.20 -19.48
N TYR A 196 -11.98 10.07 -19.38
CA TYR A 196 -12.23 9.05 -18.37
C TYR A 196 -12.22 9.58 -16.92
N ARG A 197 -11.56 10.73 -16.64
CA ARG A 197 -11.52 11.35 -15.30
C ARG A 197 -12.83 12.05 -14.95
N SER A 198 -13.64 12.38 -15.93
CA SER A 198 -15.00 12.86 -15.70
C SER A 198 -15.92 11.75 -15.18
N ASP A 199 -15.74 10.50 -15.63
CA ASP A 199 -16.43 9.34 -15.04
C ASP A 199 -15.98 9.07 -13.59
N LEU A 200 -14.70 9.34 -13.26
CA LEU A 200 -14.20 9.20 -11.90
C LEU A 200 -14.77 10.27 -10.94
N TRP A 201 -15.02 11.48 -11.46
CA TRP A 201 -15.80 12.48 -10.73
C TRP A 201 -17.22 12.00 -10.48
N ALA A 202 -17.92 11.53 -11.52
CA ALA A 202 -19.30 11.03 -11.42
C ALA A 202 -19.38 9.84 -10.45
N LEU A 203 -18.40 8.93 -10.46
CA LEU A 203 -18.27 7.85 -9.47
C LEU A 203 -18.14 8.42 -8.04
N GLY A 204 -17.34 9.49 -7.86
CA GLY A 204 -17.23 10.20 -6.58
C GLY A 204 -18.58 10.75 -6.09
N VAL A 205 -19.38 11.33 -6.99
CA VAL A 205 -20.75 11.81 -6.69
C VAL A 205 -21.65 10.65 -6.30
N VAL A 206 -21.62 9.54 -7.05
CA VAL A 206 -22.42 8.33 -6.76
C VAL A 206 -22.06 7.75 -5.38
N LEU A 207 -20.76 7.67 -5.05
CA LEU A 207 -20.31 7.16 -3.75
C LEU A 207 -20.71 8.10 -2.60
N TYR A 208 -20.64 9.41 -2.82
CA TYR A 208 -21.08 10.41 -1.84
C TYR A 208 -22.60 10.29 -1.60
N GLU A 209 -23.40 10.23 -2.67
CA GLU A 209 -24.85 10.05 -2.60
C GLU A 209 -25.18 8.74 -1.87
N ALA A 210 -24.53 7.63 -2.22
CA ALA A 210 -24.71 6.34 -1.54
C ALA A 210 -24.34 6.41 -0.05
N ALA A 211 -23.40 7.26 0.34
CA ALA A 211 -22.95 7.42 1.73
C ALA A 211 -23.86 8.33 2.56
N SER A 212 -24.37 9.41 1.99
CA SER A 212 -25.13 10.44 2.72
C SER A 212 -26.66 10.36 2.50
N GLY A 213 -27.10 9.76 1.39
CA GLY A 213 -28.46 9.86 0.90
C GLY A 213 -28.76 11.17 0.16
N GLN A 214 -27.76 12.01 -0.05
CA GLN A 214 -27.88 13.33 -0.66
C GLN A 214 -26.77 13.56 -1.69
N LEU A 215 -27.01 14.45 -2.65
CA LEU A 215 -25.99 14.86 -3.60
C LEU A 215 -25.00 15.83 -2.93
N PRO A 216 -23.70 15.80 -3.29
CA PRO A 216 -22.69 16.67 -2.69
C PRO A 216 -22.82 18.14 -3.07
N PHE A 217 -23.45 18.43 -4.20
CA PHE A 217 -23.65 19.79 -4.73
C PHE A 217 -25.11 19.99 -5.09
N CYS A 218 -25.77 20.90 -4.40
CA CYS A 218 -27.19 21.18 -4.50
C CYS A 218 -27.45 22.67 -4.68
N GLY A 219 -28.60 23.04 -5.26
CA GLY A 219 -29.04 24.41 -5.41
C GLY A 219 -30.49 24.45 -5.89
N GLY A 220 -31.19 25.57 -5.72
CA GLY A 220 -32.56 25.78 -6.19
C GLY A 220 -32.66 26.01 -7.70
N THR A 221 -31.54 26.33 -8.37
CA THR A 221 -31.43 26.59 -9.80
C THR A 221 -30.25 25.86 -10.42
N SER A 222 -30.29 25.62 -11.72
CA SER A 222 -29.17 25.01 -12.46
C SER A 222 -27.87 25.84 -12.34
N LEU A 223 -28.00 27.15 -12.21
CA LEU A 223 -26.86 28.06 -12.04
C LEU A 223 -26.19 27.86 -10.66
N GLU A 224 -26.99 27.76 -9.60
CA GLU A 224 -26.49 27.50 -8.25
C GLU A 224 -25.80 26.14 -8.16
N VAL A 225 -26.39 25.08 -8.74
CA VAL A 225 -25.77 23.75 -8.80
C VAL A 225 -24.44 23.81 -9.56
N SER A 226 -24.39 24.50 -10.72
CA SER A 226 -23.17 24.66 -11.49
C SER A 226 -22.10 25.44 -10.71
N SER A 227 -22.48 26.50 -10.00
CA SER A 227 -21.57 27.27 -9.13
C SER A 227 -21.02 26.41 -7.99
N ALA A 228 -21.86 25.61 -7.33
CA ALA A 228 -21.43 24.70 -6.27
C ALA A 228 -20.44 23.64 -6.80
N ILE A 229 -20.71 23.05 -7.96
CA ILE A 229 -19.81 22.09 -8.61
C ILE A 229 -18.44 22.74 -8.93
N LEU A 230 -18.43 23.98 -9.38
CA LEU A 230 -17.20 24.66 -9.78
C LEU A 230 -16.37 25.16 -8.60
N HIS A 231 -16.99 25.60 -7.49
CA HIS A 231 -16.33 26.39 -6.47
C HIS A 231 -16.43 25.84 -5.04
N GLU A 232 -17.45 25.02 -4.71
CA GLU A 232 -17.66 24.57 -3.34
C GLU A 232 -16.99 23.22 -3.07
N LEU A 233 -16.60 22.99 -1.82
CA LEU A 233 -16.16 21.69 -1.35
C LEU A 233 -17.38 20.82 -1.00
N PRO A 234 -17.32 19.49 -1.20
CA PRO A 234 -18.41 18.62 -0.77
C PRO A 234 -18.56 18.68 0.76
N PRO A 235 -19.79 18.76 1.30
CA PRO A 235 -20.02 18.74 2.73
C PRO A 235 -19.43 17.50 3.40
N PRO A 236 -19.09 17.54 4.71
CA PRO A 236 -18.59 16.38 5.43
C PRO A 236 -19.66 15.29 5.49
N LEU A 237 -19.24 14.04 5.36
CA LEU A 237 -20.11 12.88 5.49
C LEU A 237 -20.41 12.58 6.96
N PRO A 238 -21.52 11.88 7.27
CA PRO A 238 -21.84 11.45 8.63
C PRO A 238 -20.72 10.62 9.28
N ASP A 239 -20.56 10.73 10.61
CA ASP A 239 -19.50 10.06 11.40
C ASP A 239 -19.46 8.53 11.22
N ARG A 240 -20.57 7.90 10.79
CA ARG A 240 -20.63 6.46 10.48
C ARG A 240 -19.77 6.06 9.27
N ILE A 241 -19.36 7.02 8.45
CA ILE A 241 -18.57 6.76 7.24
C ILE A 241 -17.08 6.77 7.62
N PRO A 242 -16.36 5.66 7.39
CA PRO A 242 -14.93 5.58 7.71
C PRO A 242 -14.11 6.66 7.01
N PRO A 243 -13.11 7.26 7.69
CA PRO A 243 -12.25 8.28 7.08
C PRO A 243 -11.58 7.84 5.78
N GLY A 244 -11.26 6.56 5.64
CA GLY A 244 -10.69 6.00 4.41
C GLY A 244 -11.65 6.08 3.22
N LEU A 245 -12.95 5.79 3.41
CA LEU A 245 -13.96 5.91 2.36
C LEU A 245 -14.19 7.38 2.00
N TRP A 246 -14.24 8.25 3.01
CA TRP A 246 -14.31 9.69 2.80
C TRP A 246 -13.13 10.22 1.96
N ALA A 247 -11.91 9.77 2.24
CA ALA A 247 -10.73 10.15 1.47
C ALA A 247 -10.80 9.73 -0.02
N VAL A 248 -11.35 8.53 -0.30
CA VAL A 248 -11.59 8.08 -1.68
C VAL A 248 -12.58 8.99 -2.39
N ILE A 249 -13.70 9.31 -1.73
CA ILE A 249 -14.75 10.19 -2.28
C ILE A 249 -14.19 11.60 -2.51
N GLN A 250 -13.51 12.20 -1.54
CA GLN A 250 -12.92 13.53 -1.66
C GLN A 250 -11.93 13.62 -2.82
N ARG A 251 -11.07 12.63 -2.98
CA ARG A 251 -10.12 12.60 -4.09
C ARG A 251 -10.82 12.47 -5.44
N SER A 252 -11.87 11.69 -5.54
CA SER A 252 -12.67 11.60 -6.77
C SER A 252 -13.37 12.92 -7.09
N LEU A 253 -13.76 13.70 -6.06
CA LEU A 253 -14.42 15.00 -6.17
C LEU A 253 -13.43 16.19 -6.18
N ALA A 254 -12.15 15.99 -6.46
CA ALA A 254 -11.20 17.09 -6.68
C ALA A 254 -11.58 17.89 -7.93
N LYS A 255 -11.57 19.24 -7.83
CA LYS A 255 -12.03 20.12 -8.92
C LYS A 255 -11.17 19.99 -10.16
N GLU A 256 -9.86 19.91 -10.00
CA GLU A 256 -8.92 19.75 -11.11
C GLU A 256 -8.77 18.24 -11.46
N PRO A 257 -8.96 17.85 -12.74
CA PRO A 257 -8.85 16.44 -13.16
C PRO A 257 -7.51 15.77 -12.82
N ALA A 258 -6.42 16.53 -12.83
CA ALA A 258 -5.09 16.03 -12.48
C ALA A 258 -4.96 15.64 -11.00
N GLN A 259 -5.84 16.15 -10.13
CA GLN A 259 -5.86 15.85 -8.69
C GLN A 259 -6.71 14.63 -8.35
N ARG A 260 -7.52 14.13 -9.26
CA ARG A 260 -8.32 12.92 -9.10
C ARG A 260 -7.46 11.66 -9.24
N TYR A 261 -8.08 10.51 -9.05
CA TYR A 261 -7.50 9.27 -9.56
C TYR A 261 -7.29 9.37 -11.07
N GLN A 262 -6.20 8.78 -11.56
CA GLN A 262 -5.90 8.83 -13.01
C GLN A 262 -6.41 7.60 -13.75
N GLN A 263 -6.82 6.56 -13.04
CA GLN A 263 -7.40 5.34 -13.60
C GLN A 263 -8.48 4.79 -12.67
N ALA A 264 -9.56 4.23 -13.23
CA ALA A 264 -10.63 3.62 -12.43
C ALA A 264 -10.14 2.42 -11.61
N GLY A 265 -9.12 1.69 -12.08
CA GLY A 265 -8.47 0.62 -11.34
C GLY A 265 -7.81 1.07 -10.04
N GLU A 266 -7.36 2.34 -9.94
CA GLU A 266 -6.84 2.91 -8.69
C GLU A 266 -7.96 3.11 -7.65
N VAL A 267 -9.14 3.54 -8.10
CA VAL A 267 -10.34 3.67 -7.24
C VAL A 267 -10.77 2.29 -6.77
N GLN A 268 -10.83 1.31 -7.69
CA GLN A 268 -11.16 -0.08 -7.36
C GLN A 268 -10.25 -0.63 -6.26
N ALA A 269 -8.93 -0.54 -6.43
CA ALA A 269 -7.95 -1.02 -5.46
C ALA A 269 -8.07 -0.33 -4.09
N ALA A 270 -8.38 0.99 -4.08
CA ALA A 270 -8.59 1.73 -2.84
C ALA A 270 -9.86 1.26 -2.10
N LEU A 271 -10.95 0.99 -2.81
CA LEU A 271 -12.20 0.48 -2.22
C LEU A 271 -12.07 -0.98 -1.77
N GLU A 272 -11.38 -1.84 -2.53
CA GLU A 272 -11.07 -3.23 -2.15
C GLU A 272 -10.26 -3.30 -0.86
N ALA A 273 -9.27 -2.42 -0.71
CA ALA A 273 -8.50 -2.33 0.52
C ALA A 273 -9.39 -2.00 1.73
N LEU A 274 -10.35 -1.07 1.58
CA LEU A 274 -11.31 -0.72 2.62
C LEU A 274 -12.31 -1.85 2.90
N GLN A 275 -12.77 -2.55 1.87
CA GLN A 275 -13.67 -3.70 2.00
C GLN A 275 -13.01 -4.85 2.78
N SER A 276 -11.75 -5.14 2.50
CA SER A 276 -10.98 -6.15 3.23
C SER A 276 -10.84 -5.82 4.71
N LEU A 277 -10.75 -4.53 5.06
CA LEU A 277 -10.73 -4.06 6.45
C LEU A 277 -12.10 -4.21 7.15
N SER A 278 -13.21 -4.08 6.41
CA SER A 278 -14.56 -4.20 6.95
C SER A 278 -14.99 -5.66 7.20
N MET A 279 -14.46 -6.61 6.45
CA MET A 279 -14.78 -8.04 6.59
C MET A 279 -14.05 -8.74 7.75
N THR A 280 -13.19 -8.06 8.48
CA THR A 280 -12.43 -8.61 9.61
C THR A 280 -13.11 -8.43 10.97
N THR A 281 -14.44 -8.40 11.04
CA THR A 281 -15.15 -8.60 12.31
C THR A 281 -15.52 -10.08 12.41
N PRO A 282 -14.85 -10.89 13.23
CA PRO A 282 -15.18 -12.32 13.33
C PRO A 282 -16.47 -12.54 14.12
N PRO A 283 -17.31 -13.50 13.72
CA PRO A 283 -18.33 -14.03 14.60
C PRO A 283 -17.66 -14.74 15.77
N GLN A 284 -18.13 -14.48 16.97
CA GLN A 284 -17.74 -15.22 18.17
C GLN A 284 -18.15 -16.68 18.02
N THR A 285 -17.19 -17.56 17.79
CA THR A 285 -17.30 -18.99 18.11
C THR A 285 -15.99 -19.47 18.75
N SER A 286 -16.20 -20.23 19.80
CA SER A 286 -15.24 -20.80 20.74
C SER A 286 -14.16 -21.69 20.12
N GLU A 287 -12.93 -21.48 20.61
CA GLU A 287 -11.89 -22.45 20.91
C GLU A 287 -11.40 -23.44 19.85
N GLN A 288 -10.26 -23.11 19.23
CA GLN A 288 -9.13 -24.06 19.17
C GLN A 288 -7.83 -23.23 19.32
N ARG A 289 -7.29 -23.22 20.54
CA ARG A 289 -6.02 -22.56 20.86
C ARG A 289 -4.86 -23.44 20.42
N GLY A 290 -4.27 -23.13 19.27
CA GLY A 290 -2.89 -23.51 18.98
C GLY A 290 -1.92 -22.62 19.81
N PRO A 291 -0.69 -23.07 20.14
CA PRO A 291 0.20 -22.38 21.08
C PRO A 291 0.79 -21.05 20.59
N PHE A 292 0.38 -20.53 19.43
CA PHE A 292 0.89 -19.27 18.84
C PHE A 292 -0.23 -18.50 18.14
N THR A 293 -0.88 -17.61 18.86
CA THR A 293 -1.89 -16.71 18.28
C THR A 293 -1.37 -15.29 18.34
N THR A 294 -1.10 -14.69 17.19
CA THR A 294 -0.97 -13.24 17.06
C THR A 294 -2.35 -12.65 17.23
N VAL A 295 -2.61 -12.01 18.35
CA VAL A 295 -3.91 -11.38 18.61
C VAL A 295 -3.88 -10.00 17.98
N PHE A 296 -4.57 -9.83 16.85
CA PHE A 296 -4.94 -8.52 16.31
C PHE A 296 -6.03 -7.95 17.23
N ARG A 297 -5.61 -7.33 18.33
CA ARG A 297 -6.48 -6.39 19.03
C ARG A 297 -6.33 -5.07 18.33
N GLY A 298 -7.40 -4.37 18.01
CA GLY A 298 -7.39 -3.00 17.53
C GLY A 298 -6.82 -2.07 18.60
N ILE A 299 -5.55 -2.28 18.94
CA ILE A 299 -4.80 -1.50 19.92
C ILE A 299 -4.42 -0.23 19.20
N ARG A 300 -4.99 0.88 19.60
CA ARG A 300 -4.61 2.20 19.09
C ARG A 300 -3.19 2.59 19.49
N HIS A 301 -2.66 2.05 20.60
CA HIS A 301 -1.34 2.40 21.13
C HIS A 301 -0.66 1.20 21.79
N LEU A 302 0.63 1.03 21.55
CA LEU A 302 1.46 0.02 22.21
C LEU A 302 1.92 0.51 23.59
N HIS A 303 1.91 -0.40 24.58
CA HIS A 303 2.58 -0.18 25.85
C HIS A 303 3.99 -0.77 25.78
N VAL A 304 4.95 0.05 25.40
CA VAL A 304 6.36 -0.33 25.24
C VAL A 304 7.11 -0.07 26.56
N ARG A 305 8.00 -0.98 26.93
CA ARG A 305 8.82 -0.94 28.16
C ARG A 305 10.28 -1.24 27.81
N ASP A 306 11.18 -0.87 28.71
CA ASP A 306 12.58 -1.28 28.61
C ASP A 306 12.72 -2.80 28.53
N GLY A 307 13.59 -3.27 27.65
CA GLY A 307 13.77 -4.68 27.32
C GLY A 307 12.80 -5.23 26.28
N ASP A 308 11.80 -4.48 25.85
CA ASP A 308 10.92 -4.90 24.75
C ASP A 308 11.60 -4.80 23.40
N VAL A 309 11.19 -5.66 22.49
CA VAL A 309 11.57 -5.59 21.08
C VAL A 309 10.46 -4.88 20.30
N LEU A 310 10.80 -3.80 19.65
CA LEU A 310 9.94 -3.04 18.76
C LEU A 310 10.29 -3.35 17.30
N LEU A 311 9.30 -3.75 16.50
CA LEU A 311 9.40 -3.79 15.05
C LEU A 311 8.59 -2.65 14.46
N MET A 312 9.20 -1.90 13.58
CA MET A 312 8.58 -0.88 12.75
C MET A 312 8.50 -1.43 11.33
N VAL A 313 7.29 -1.52 10.78
CA VAL A 313 7.05 -2.10 9.45
C VAL A 313 6.42 -1.04 8.56
N GLY A 314 7.14 -0.61 7.55
CA GLY A 314 6.69 0.30 6.51
C GLY A 314 6.13 -0.47 5.32
N THR A 315 4.94 -0.07 4.88
CA THR A 315 4.26 -0.64 3.71
C THR A 315 3.91 0.44 2.70
N VAL A 316 3.43 0.03 1.52
CA VAL A 316 2.92 0.98 0.51
C VAL A 316 1.60 1.66 0.91
N LYS A 317 1.00 1.31 2.05
CA LYS A 317 -0.30 1.81 2.52
C LYS A 317 -0.32 2.21 4.01
N GLY A 318 0.83 2.43 4.62
CA GLY A 318 0.95 2.86 6.01
C GLY A 318 2.07 2.16 6.78
N ALA A 319 2.28 2.56 8.03
CA ALA A 319 3.22 1.94 8.95
C ALA A 319 2.50 1.12 10.02
N PHE A 320 3.16 0.06 10.47
CA PHE A 320 2.72 -0.76 11.60
C PHE A 320 3.85 -0.80 12.64
N LEU A 321 3.47 -0.75 13.90
CA LEU A 321 4.37 -0.96 15.03
C LEU A 321 3.99 -2.26 15.70
N LEU A 322 4.97 -3.13 15.94
CA LEU A 322 4.77 -4.39 16.63
C LEU A 322 5.69 -4.43 17.85
N ARG A 323 5.15 -4.79 18.99
CA ARG A 323 5.88 -4.92 20.25
C ARG A 323 5.88 -6.36 20.72
N SER A 324 7.01 -6.84 21.20
CA SER A 324 7.14 -8.12 21.89
C SER A 324 8.04 -7.95 23.12
N THR A 325 7.92 -8.86 24.07
CA THR A 325 8.95 -9.02 25.12
C THR A 325 10.22 -9.64 24.52
N PHE A 326 11.32 -9.68 25.28
CA PHE A 326 12.62 -10.24 24.86
C PHE A 326 12.54 -11.67 24.31
N ASP A 327 11.49 -12.44 24.66
CA ASP A 327 11.30 -13.81 24.17
C ASP A 327 10.76 -13.88 22.73
N ARG A 328 10.23 -12.77 22.18
CA ARG A 328 9.77 -12.60 20.80
C ARG A 328 8.75 -13.63 20.34
N ARG A 329 7.95 -14.18 21.30
CA ARG A 329 6.96 -15.22 21.02
C ARG A 329 5.59 -14.69 20.67
N ARG A 330 5.22 -13.52 21.19
CA ARG A 330 3.93 -12.87 20.97
C ARG A 330 4.13 -11.43 20.61
N TRP A 331 3.33 -10.94 19.68
CA TRP A 331 3.43 -9.59 19.16
C TRP A 331 2.11 -8.85 19.34
N ASP A 332 2.17 -7.71 20.00
CA ASP A 332 1.10 -6.72 20.00
C ASP A 332 1.28 -5.83 18.79
N VAL A 333 0.21 -5.54 18.05
CA VAL A 333 0.27 -4.82 16.77
C VAL A 333 -0.56 -3.56 16.86
N ALA A 334 0.00 -2.42 16.46
CA ALA A 334 -0.68 -1.15 16.28
C ALA A 334 -0.48 -0.62 14.87
N GLY A 335 -1.47 0.09 14.35
CA GLY A 335 -1.48 0.62 12.98
C GLY A 335 -2.69 0.13 12.19
N PRO A 336 -2.77 0.46 10.87
CA PRO A 336 -1.78 1.25 10.15
C PRO A 336 -1.78 2.72 10.59
N TYR A 337 -0.58 3.27 10.79
CA TYR A 337 -0.37 4.72 10.86
C TYR A 337 -0.23 5.26 9.44
N PHE A 338 -0.60 6.52 9.22
CA PHE A 338 -0.47 7.17 7.90
C PHE A 338 -1.21 6.42 6.78
N HIS A 339 -2.46 6.11 7.00
CA HIS A 339 -3.31 5.35 6.07
C HIS A 339 -3.17 5.81 4.62
N GLY A 340 -2.94 4.87 3.72
CA GLY A 340 -2.84 5.12 2.28
C GLY A 340 -1.50 5.72 1.82
N GLN A 341 -0.60 6.13 2.73
CA GLN A 341 0.72 6.67 2.41
C GLN A 341 1.77 5.57 2.36
N SER A 342 2.73 5.69 1.44
CA SER A 342 3.86 4.76 1.39
C SER A 342 4.94 5.15 2.40
N ILE A 343 5.50 4.18 3.11
CA ILE A 343 6.48 4.37 4.18
C ILE A 343 7.78 3.65 3.81
N TYR A 344 8.69 4.34 3.16
CA TYR A 344 9.95 3.75 2.68
C TYR A 344 11.08 3.76 3.70
N ALA A 345 11.08 4.70 4.64
CA ALA A 345 12.11 4.80 5.67
C ALA A 345 11.51 4.96 7.06
N LEU A 346 12.04 4.18 7.99
CA LEU A 346 11.72 4.18 9.42
C LEU A 346 13.02 4.16 10.22
N ALA A 347 13.05 4.83 11.37
CA ALA A 347 14.16 4.75 12.32
C ALA A 347 13.65 4.90 13.77
N TYR A 348 14.38 4.30 14.70
CA TYR A 348 14.23 4.51 16.14
C TYR A 348 15.49 5.13 16.69
N ASP A 349 15.36 6.28 17.35
CA ASP A 349 16.44 6.99 18.03
C ASP A 349 16.28 6.83 19.55
N GLY A 350 17.12 5.96 20.13
CA GLY A 350 17.22 5.75 21.58
C GLY A 350 18.43 6.45 22.22
N ARG A 351 19.10 7.38 21.51
CA ARG A 351 20.26 8.12 22.04
C ARG A 351 19.79 9.14 23.08
N ASP A 352 20.59 9.37 24.12
CA ASP A 352 20.31 10.31 25.20
C ASP A 352 18.97 10.08 25.91
N ASP A 353 18.64 8.78 26.13
CA ASP A 353 17.38 8.35 26.76
C ASP A 353 16.11 8.84 26.02
N ARG A 354 16.24 9.21 24.74
CA ARG A 354 15.11 9.50 23.85
C ARG A 354 14.43 8.21 23.42
N HIS A 355 13.14 8.31 23.14
CA HIS A 355 12.39 7.25 22.50
C HIS A 355 11.71 7.78 21.23
N ARG A 356 12.50 8.36 20.30
CA ARG A 356 11.98 9.00 19.10
C ARG A 356 11.90 8.03 17.93
N LEU A 357 10.69 7.86 17.40
CA LEU A 357 10.45 7.18 16.14
C LEU A 357 10.46 8.20 15.00
N TRP A 358 11.02 7.79 13.87
CA TRP A 358 11.01 8.54 12.62
C TRP A 358 10.33 7.73 11.54
N ALA A 359 9.52 8.40 10.69
CA ALA A 359 8.88 7.82 9.52
C ALA A 359 8.91 8.80 8.35
N SER A 360 9.35 8.33 7.18
CA SER A 360 9.12 9.07 5.94
C SER A 360 7.77 8.68 5.37
N THR A 361 6.89 9.64 5.14
CA THR A 361 5.58 9.41 4.54
C THR A 361 5.56 10.01 3.14
N TYR A 362 5.23 9.19 2.15
CA TYR A 362 5.06 9.62 0.76
C TYR A 362 3.60 9.54 0.36
N SER A 363 3.07 10.64 -0.11
CA SER A 363 1.69 10.76 -0.61
C SER A 363 1.65 11.66 -1.83
N TYR A 364 0.47 11.82 -2.41
CA TYR A 364 0.22 12.79 -3.48
C TYR A 364 0.64 14.23 -3.11
N TRP A 365 0.49 14.60 -1.84
CA TRP A 365 0.81 15.94 -1.30
C TRP A 365 2.30 16.16 -1.07
N GLY A 366 3.13 15.16 -1.33
CA GLY A 366 4.58 15.24 -1.14
C GLY A 366 5.12 14.23 -0.14
N THR A 367 6.39 14.41 0.15
CA THR A 367 7.16 13.59 1.09
C THR A 367 7.41 14.38 2.36
N TYR A 368 7.04 13.80 3.50
CA TYR A 368 7.19 14.40 4.82
C TYR A 368 7.98 13.48 5.74
N LEU A 369 8.83 14.06 6.56
CA LEU A 369 9.47 13.37 7.66
C LEU A 369 8.66 13.64 8.94
N ARG A 370 8.22 12.59 9.60
CA ARG A 370 7.42 12.65 10.82
C ARG A 370 8.13 12.00 11.97
N SER A 371 7.92 12.50 13.19
CA SER A 371 8.47 11.93 14.41
C SER A 371 7.40 11.69 15.47
N SER A 372 7.70 10.78 16.40
CA SER A 372 6.88 10.48 17.57
C SER A 372 7.78 10.14 18.74
N ASP A 373 7.55 10.78 19.91
CA ASP A 373 8.33 10.56 21.14
C ASP A 373 7.60 9.65 22.16
N ASP A 374 6.47 9.09 21.77
CA ASP A 374 5.55 8.30 22.63
C ASP A 374 5.11 6.97 22.01
N PHE A 375 5.99 6.39 21.16
CA PHE A 375 5.75 5.11 20.45
C PHE A 375 4.49 5.13 19.58
N GLY A 376 4.27 6.24 18.86
CA GLY A 376 3.23 6.36 17.85
C GLY A 376 1.86 6.80 18.37
N LYS A 377 1.73 7.22 19.65
CA LYS A 377 0.48 7.80 20.14
C LYS A 377 0.19 9.13 19.46
N VAL A 378 1.22 9.98 19.35
CA VAL A 378 1.18 11.24 18.63
C VAL A 378 2.32 11.30 17.64
N TRP A 379 2.03 11.70 16.41
CA TRP A 379 3.01 11.96 15.36
C TRP A 379 2.99 13.44 14.98
N THR A 380 4.18 13.98 14.72
CA THR A 380 4.27 15.32 14.16
C THR A 380 3.55 15.40 12.83
N ASN A 381 2.94 16.54 12.53
CA ASN A 381 2.26 16.79 11.27
C ASN A 381 2.79 18.10 10.66
N PRO A 382 3.98 18.07 10.04
CA PRO A 382 4.57 19.28 9.47
C PRO A 382 3.69 19.83 8.36
N PHE A 383 3.47 21.15 8.39
CA PHE A 383 2.69 21.88 7.39
C PHE A 383 3.39 21.92 6.04
N GLU A 384 4.73 21.92 6.06
CA GLU A 384 5.60 21.89 4.89
C GLU A 384 6.61 20.78 4.98
N ALA A 385 7.13 20.35 3.83
CA ALA A 385 8.19 19.33 3.80
C ALA A 385 9.41 19.84 4.59
N ASN A 386 9.86 19.03 5.57
CA ASN A 386 11.01 19.36 6.42
C ASN A 386 12.32 19.36 5.60
N ILE A 387 12.40 18.50 4.57
CA ILE A 387 13.53 18.37 3.68
C ILE A 387 13.17 19.05 2.35
N LYS A 388 13.93 20.08 1.99
CA LYS A 388 13.73 20.85 0.75
C LYS A 388 15.06 21.01 0.02
N PHE A 389 15.06 20.74 -1.28
CA PHE A 389 16.18 21.14 -2.10
C PHE A 389 16.26 22.68 -2.18
N PRO A 390 17.45 23.26 -2.10
CA PRO A 390 17.63 24.69 -2.34
C PRO A 390 17.14 25.10 -3.74
N ALA A 391 16.62 26.32 -3.89
CA ALA A 391 16.04 26.78 -5.15
C ALA A 391 17.02 26.74 -6.33
N ASP A 392 18.31 26.94 -6.07
CA ASP A 392 19.38 26.91 -7.06
C ASP A 392 19.77 25.49 -7.50
N SER A 393 19.27 24.45 -6.83
CA SER A 393 19.61 23.06 -7.15
C SER A 393 18.93 22.51 -8.38
N GLY A 394 17.83 23.11 -8.85
CA GLY A 394 16.99 22.60 -9.93
C GLY A 394 16.32 21.26 -9.65
N ALA A 395 16.36 20.79 -8.39
CA ALA A 395 15.81 19.49 -7.98
C ALA A 395 14.63 19.67 -7.00
N SER A 396 13.73 18.70 -6.97
CA SER A 396 12.63 18.60 -6.01
C SER A 396 12.60 17.24 -5.33
N LEU A 397 12.25 17.23 -4.04
CA LEU A 397 12.18 15.99 -3.25
C LEU A 397 11.04 15.11 -3.75
N LYS A 398 11.40 13.89 -4.16
CA LYS A 398 10.43 12.86 -4.54
C LYS A 398 10.17 11.89 -3.40
N ASN A 399 11.23 11.35 -2.78
CA ASN A 399 11.12 10.38 -1.70
C ASN A 399 12.31 10.41 -0.75
N VAL A 400 12.09 9.99 0.52
CA VAL A 400 13.15 9.70 1.49
C VAL A 400 13.32 8.18 1.56
N TRP A 401 14.50 7.69 1.18
CA TRP A 401 14.79 6.26 1.11
C TRP A 401 15.46 5.72 2.37
N GLN A 402 16.20 6.57 3.09
CA GLN A 402 16.84 6.18 4.35
C GLN A 402 16.86 7.34 5.34
N ILE A 403 16.59 7.03 6.60
CA ILE A 403 16.84 7.86 7.78
C ILE A 403 17.97 7.16 8.54
N CYS A 404 19.10 7.82 8.70
CA CYS A 404 20.27 7.29 9.39
C CYS A 404 20.59 8.17 10.58
N LEU A 405 20.77 7.56 11.73
CA LEU A 405 21.24 8.26 12.93
C LEU A 405 22.72 8.58 12.78
N GLY A 406 23.15 9.72 13.27
CA GLY A 406 24.55 10.04 13.49
C GLY A 406 25.18 9.08 14.50
N ARG A 407 26.45 9.28 14.80
CA ARG A 407 27.19 8.46 15.75
C ARG A 407 26.57 8.53 17.17
N PRO A 408 26.85 7.54 18.04
CA PRO A 408 26.32 7.55 19.40
C PRO A 408 26.68 8.78 20.23
N ASP A 409 27.84 9.40 19.95
CA ASP A 409 28.34 10.63 20.59
C ASP A 409 27.85 11.92 19.92
N GLU A 410 27.09 11.83 18.83
CA GLU A 410 26.49 12.94 18.08
C GLU A 410 24.97 12.82 18.04
N SER A 411 24.33 12.86 19.21
CA SER A 411 22.91 12.54 19.37
C SER A 411 21.95 13.48 18.62
N ASN A 412 22.39 14.70 18.26
CA ASN A 412 21.61 15.64 17.47
C ASN A 412 21.84 15.52 15.95
N VAL A 413 22.77 14.65 15.51
CA VAL A 413 23.06 14.49 14.09
C VAL A 413 22.19 13.37 13.50
N LEU A 414 21.57 13.67 12.35
CA LEU A 414 20.80 12.75 11.53
C LEU A 414 21.15 12.97 10.06
N TYR A 415 21.00 11.93 9.27
CA TYR A 415 21.15 11.98 7.82
C TYR A 415 19.92 11.41 7.11
N CYS A 416 19.58 11.97 5.95
CA CYS A 416 18.55 11.45 5.08
C CYS A 416 19.08 11.24 3.65
N GLY A 417 18.93 10.05 3.15
CA GLY A 417 19.15 9.71 1.75
C GLY A 417 17.84 9.78 0.96
N VAL A 418 17.86 10.51 -0.14
CA VAL A 418 16.64 10.89 -0.86
C VAL A 418 16.66 10.53 -2.35
N GLU A 419 15.53 10.72 -3.00
CA GLU A 419 15.35 10.71 -4.45
C GLU A 419 14.84 12.09 -4.90
N PRO A 420 15.42 12.72 -5.95
CA PRO A 420 16.63 12.31 -6.68
C PRO A 420 17.85 12.25 -5.77
N ALA A 421 18.81 11.37 -6.08
CA ALA A 421 19.92 11.02 -5.19
C ALA A 421 20.63 12.26 -4.63
N ALA A 422 20.52 12.42 -3.33
CA ALA A 422 21.19 13.44 -2.53
C ALA A 422 21.23 13.00 -1.06
N LEU A 423 22.20 13.58 -0.32
CA LEU A 423 22.35 13.41 1.11
C LEU A 423 21.96 14.72 1.80
N PHE A 424 21.09 14.62 2.79
CA PHE A 424 20.75 15.73 3.69
C PHE A 424 21.24 15.41 5.09
N GLU A 425 21.71 16.43 5.78
CA GLU A 425 22.16 16.37 7.17
C GLU A 425 21.34 17.31 8.05
N SER A 426 21.01 16.84 9.25
CA SER A 426 20.50 17.66 10.36
C SER A 426 21.48 17.61 11.51
N ARG A 427 21.69 18.75 12.20
CA ARG A 427 22.54 18.88 13.39
C ARG A 427 21.79 19.32 14.65
N ASP A 428 20.45 19.41 14.55
CA ASP A 428 19.53 19.89 15.57
C ASP A 428 18.41 18.89 15.88
N ALA A 429 18.76 17.59 15.82
CA ALA A 429 17.83 16.48 16.07
C ALA A 429 16.63 16.42 15.12
N GLY A 430 16.80 16.86 13.86
CA GLY A 430 15.81 16.75 12.80
C GLY A 430 14.90 17.97 12.61
N GLU A 431 15.17 19.07 13.31
CA GLU A 431 14.37 20.30 13.15
C GLU A 431 14.65 20.98 11.81
N THR A 432 15.93 21.10 11.44
CA THR A 432 16.34 21.65 10.15
C THR A 432 17.25 20.68 9.37
N TRP A 433 17.23 20.80 8.05
CA TRP A 433 17.96 19.93 7.14
C TRP A 433 18.74 20.72 6.10
N SER A 434 20.00 20.39 5.90
CA SER A 434 20.89 21.00 4.93
C SER A 434 21.36 19.98 3.89
N LEU A 435 21.40 20.39 2.62
CA LEU A 435 21.93 19.60 1.52
C LEU A 435 23.45 19.48 1.63
N VAL A 436 24.00 18.26 1.61
CA VAL A 436 25.45 18.02 1.55
C VAL A 436 25.95 18.30 0.13
N ARG A 437 26.40 19.55 -0.08
CA ARG A 437 26.81 20.07 -1.39
C ARG A 437 27.97 19.28 -2.01
N GLY A 438 28.97 18.84 -1.24
CA GLY A 438 30.10 18.12 -1.79
C GLY A 438 29.73 16.88 -2.58
N LEU A 439 28.65 16.16 -2.16
CA LEU A 439 28.11 15.02 -2.93
C LEU A 439 27.15 15.48 -4.04
N PHE A 440 26.31 16.48 -3.76
CA PHE A 440 25.31 16.93 -4.73
C PHE A 440 25.92 17.59 -5.96
N ASP A 441 27.00 18.35 -5.78
CA ASP A 441 27.71 19.07 -6.82
C ASP A 441 28.88 18.23 -7.42
N HIS A 442 28.96 16.93 -7.06
CA HIS A 442 30.02 16.03 -7.56
C HIS A 442 29.98 15.92 -9.11
N PRO A 443 31.16 15.98 -9.79
CA PRO A 443 31.25 15.95 -11.27
C PRO A 443 30.61 14.73 -11.93
N HIS A 444 30.50 13.61 -11.25
CA HIS A 444 29.85 12.40 -11.76
C HIS A 444 28.31 12.50 -11.77
N ARG A 445 27.70 13.32 -10.90
CA ARG A 445 26.25 13.35 -10.69
C ARG A 445 25.43 13.59 -11.96
N PRO A 446 25.80 14.48 -12.88
CA PRO A 446 25.06 14.67 -14.15
C PRO A 446 25.07 13.44 -15.05
N ARG A 447 25.98 12.50 -14.81
CA ARG A 447 26.16 11.26 -15.58
C ARG A 447 25.54 10.04 -14.91
N TRP A 448 24.96 10.18 -13.70
CA TRP A 448 24.19 9.09 -13.08
C TRP A 448 22.88 8.90 -13.80
N VAL A 449 22.64 7.69 -14.30
CA VAL A 449 21.44 7.34 -15.05
C VAL A 449 20.49 6.58 -14.11
N PRO A 450 19.23 7.02 -13.94
CA PRO A 450 18.29 6.30 -13.09
C PRO A 450 18.00 4.90 -13.64
N GLY A 451 18.05 3.89 -12.78
CA GLY A 451 17.52 2.57 -13.08
C GLY A 451 16.00 2.49 -12.90
N ASN A 452 15.39 1.31 -13.11
CA ASN A 452 13.95 1.08 -12.95
C ASN A 452 13.42 1.40 -11.54
N GLY A 453 14.28 1.43 -10.51
CA GLY A 453 13.95 1.81 -9.13
C GLY A 453 14.16 3.29 -8.80
N GLY A 454 14.47 4.13 -9.80
CA GLY A 454 14.82 5.53 -9.63
C GLY A 454 16.31 5.75 -9.28
N LEU A 455 16.72 7.01 -9.28
CA LEU A 455 18.06 7.43 -8.83
C LEU A 455 17.94 7.86 -7.36
N CYS A 456 18.28 6.97 -6.44
CA CYS A 456 18.11 7.22 -5.00
C CYS A 456 19.39 6.92 -4.19
N LEU A 457 19.62 7.72 -3.17
CA LEU A 457 20.61 7.46 -2.14
C LEU A 457 19.90 6.69 -1.00
N HIS A 458 20.25 5.41 -0.84
CA HIS A 458 19.52 4.49 0.04
C HIS A 458 20.37 3.82 1.11
N THR A 459 21.68 4.05 1.11
CA THR A 459 22.56 3.55 2.17
C THR A 459 23.52 4.66 2.63
N ILE A 460 23.56 4.88 3.94
CA ILE A 460 24.40 5.86 4.62
C ILE A 460 25.10 5.14 5.76
N LEU A 461 26.42 5.12 5.77
CA LEU A 461 27.26 4.45 6.77
C LEU A 461 28.28 5.43 7.34
N PRO A 462 27.93 6.22 8.39
CA PRO A 462 28.89 7.01 9.15
C PRO A 462 29.93 6.08 9.82
N ASN A 463 31.21 6.43 9.78
CA ASN A 463 32.25 5.65 10.44
C ASN A 463 32.13 5.83 11.96
N PRO A 464 32.04 4.74 12.76
CA PRO A 464 31.84 4.84 14.20
C PRO A 464 33.02 5.40 14.96
N ALA A 465 34.23 5.31 14.37
CA ALA A 465 35.48 5.75 15.00
C ALA A 465 36.01 7.10 14.45
N ASN A 466 35.55 7.52 13.26
CA ASN A 466 36.05 8.74 12.62
C ASN A 466 34.87 9.57 12.08
N LYS A 467 34.62 10.72 12.72
CA LYS A 467 33.48 11.62 12.36
C LYS A 467 33.60 12.24 10.96
N SER A 468 34.79 12.34 10.41
CA SER A 468 35.01 12.88 9.07
C SER A 468 34.80 11.85 7.96
N ARG A 469 34.69 10.57 8.32
CA ARG A 469 34.54 9.47 7.35
C ARG A 469 33.14 8.95 7.26
N MET A 470 32.63 8.85 6.04
CA MET A 470 31.32 8.28 5.74
C MET A 470 31.35 7.62 4.37
N HIS A 471 30.54 6.57 4.20
CA HIS A 471 30.26 5.96 2.90
C HIS A 471 28.77 6.00 2.59
N VAL A 472 28.45 6.20 1.33
CA VAL A 472 27.05 6.16 0.84
C VAL A 472 26.95 5.24 -0.37
N ALA A 473 25.77 4.66 -0.58
CA ALA A 473 25.46 3.91 -1.80
C ALA A 473 24.26 4.50 -2.50
N ILE A 474 24.39 4.65 -3.82
CA ILE A 474 23.43 5.28 -4.71
C ILE A 474 23.01 4.24 -5.76
N SER A 475 21.71 4.05 -5.93
CA SER A 475 21.16 3.21 -6.99
C SER A 475 21.59 3.78 -8.36
N SER A 476 22.27 2.97 -9.16
CA SER A 476 22.86 3.34 -10.45
C SER A 476 23.90 4.49 -10.42
N GLY A 477 24.36 4.86 -9.22
CA GLY A 477 25.47 5.80 -9.03
C GLY A 477 26.76 5.13 -8.53
N GLY A 478 26.58 4.07 -7.72
CA GLY A 478 27.67 3.35 -7.08
C GLY A 478 27.90 3.75 -5.63
N VAL A 479 29.07 3.39 -5.10
CA VAL A 479 29.54 3.72 -3.75
C VAL A 479 30.40 4.97 -3.79
N TYR A 480 30.19 5.90 -2.86
CA TYR A 480 31.01 7.08 -2.65
C TYR A 480 31.46 7.15 -1.18
N GLY A 481 32.67 7.61 -0.96
CA GLY A 481 33.26 7.83 0.36
C GLY A 481 33.77 9.24 0.53
N THR A 482 33.64 9.77 1.75
CA THR A 482 34.26 11.03 2.20
C THR A 482 35.18 10.74 3.36
N ASP A 483 36.29 11.48 3.46
CA ASP A 483 37.24 11.47 4.56
C ASP A 483 37.35 12.86 5.24
N ASP A 484 36.56 13.88 4.79
CA ASP A 484 36.61 15.27 5.22
C ASP A 484 35.24 15.80 5.73
N GLY A 485 34.37 14.89 6.14
CA GLY A 485 33.07 15.26 6.70
C GLY A 485 32.03 15.67 5.66
N GLY A 486 32.18 15.24 4.41
CA GLY A 486 31.23 15.49 3.33
C GLY A 486 31.55 16.69 2.46
N SER A 487 32.70 17.33 2.66
CA SER A 487 33.15 18.46 1.82
C SER A 487 33.54 17.99 0.43
N SER A 488 34.20 16.84 0.33
CA SER A 488 34.53 16.16 -0.92
C SER A 488 34.18 14.66 -0.86
N TRP A 489 33.97 14.07 -2.02
CA TRP A 489 33.58 12.66 -2.17
C TRP A 489 34.36 12.01 -3.30
N GLU A 490 34.65 10.73 -3.14
CA GLU A 490 35.33 9.93 -4.14
C GLU A 490 34.55 8.65 -4.45
N ALA A 491 34.55 8.24 -5.72
CA ALA A 491 33.98 6.97 -6.14
C ALA A 491 34.80 5.80 -5.56
N ARG A 492 34.14 4.81 -4.97
CA ARG A 492 34.73 3.66 -4.27
C ARG A 492 34.21 2.33 -4.85
N ASN A 493 34.36 2.14 -6.18
CA ASN A 493 33.71 1.04 -6.91
C ASN A 493 34.67 0.02 -7.53
N ARG A 494 35.97 0.12 -7.28
CA ARG A 494 36.99 -0.74 -7.89
C ARG A 494 36.74 -2.22 -7.60
N GLY A 495 36.46 -3.00 -8.66
CA GLY A 495 36.18 -4.44 -8.56
C GLY A 495 34.68 -4.81 -8.57
N ILE A 496 33.76 -3.83 -8.55
CA ILE A 496 32.32 -4.09 -8.69
C ILE A 496 31.96 -4.14 -10.17
N ARG A 497 31.42 -5.26 -10.63
CA ARG A 497 31.04 -5.51 -12.02
C ARG A 497 29.76 -4.78 -12.42
N VAL A 498 29.74 -4.29 -13.66
CA VAL A 498 28.56 -3.78 -14.37
C VAL A 498 28.43 -4.52 -15.70
N VAL A 499 27.21 -4.83 -16.15
CA VAL A 499 26.96 -5.58 -17.39
C VAL A 499 26.37 -4.69 -18.49
N TYR A 500 25.62 -3.65 -18.12
CA TYR A 500 24.94 -2.76 -19.08
C TYR A 500 25.80 -1.60 -19.60
N GLN A 501 27.06 -1.49 -19.15
CA GLN A 501 28.03 -0.51 -19.64
C GLN A 501 29.09 -1.20 -20.50
N PRO A 502 29.72 -0.48 -21.45
CA PRO A 502 30.80 -1.03 -22.24
C PRO A 502 32.01 -1.48 -21.41
N GLU A 503 32.30 -0.74 -20.34
CA GLU A 503 33.34 -1.07 -19.39
C GLU A 503 32.80 -1.98 -18.28
N LYS A 504 33.43 -3.12 -18.06
CA LYS A 504 33.01 -4.11 -17.07
C LYS A 504 33.17 -3.64 -15.61
N TYR A 505 34.13 -2.79 -15.34
CA TYR A 505 34.47 -2.29 -14.00
C TYR A 505 34.60 -0.75 -14.04
N PRO A 506 33.53 -0.01 -14.36
CA PRO A 506 33.60 1.43 -14.50
C PRO A 506 33.84 2.09 -13.13
N GLU A 507 34.37 3.32 -13.17
CA GLU A 507 34.63 4.12 -11.98
C GLU A 507 33.35 4.38 -11.16
N PHE A 508 32.19 4.59 -11.82
CA PHE A 508 30.89 4.81 -11.22
C PHE A 508 29.77 4.25 -12.09
N GLY A 509 28.53 4.25 -11.55
CA GLY A 509 27.35 3.76 -12.25
C GLY A 509 26.94 2.34 -11.88
N GLN A 510 27.56 1.77 -10.85
CA GLN A 510 27.15 0.48 -10.28
C GLN A 510 25.74 0.59 -9.70
N CYS A 511 24.88 -0.39 -9.98
CA CYS A 511 23.54 -0.46 -9.41
C CYS A 511 23.59 -1.17 -8.05
N VAL A 512 23.94 -0.40 -7.02
CA VAL A 512 23.99 -0.93 -5.66
C VAL A 512 22.61 -1.08 -5.09
N HIS A 513 22.32 -2.23 -4.48
CA HIS A 513 21.04 -2.50 -3.82
C HIS A 513 21.10 -2.32 -2.31
N LYS A 514 22.16 -2.78 -1.66
CA LYS A 514 22.39 -2.61 -0.22
C LYS A 514 23.86 -2.69 0.12
N MET A 515 24.29 -1.92 1.11
CA MET A 515 25.62 -2.01 1.71
C MET A 515 25.49 -2.01 3.23
N VAL A 516 26.28 -2.83 3.93
CA VAL A 516 26.27 -2.94 5.38
C VAL A 516 27.69 -3.00 5.95
N MET A 517 27.84 -2.51 7.19
CA MET A 517 29.11 -2.44 7.93
C MET A 517 28.86 -2.85 9.38
N HIS A 518 29.82 -3.55 9.99
CA HIS A 518 29.80 -3.83 11.43
C HIS A 518 30.63 -2.77 12.19
N PRO A 519 30.10 -2.15 13.25
CA PRO A 519 30.82 -1.09 13.96
C PRO A 519 32.20 -1.48 14.51
N ALA A 520 32.38 -2.77 14.87
CA ALA A 520 33.70 -3.27 15.36
C ALA A 520 34.75 -3.47 14.25
N ARG A 521 34.35 -3.41 12.98
CA ARG A 521 35.24 -3.50 11.80
C ARG A 521 34.83 -2.50 10.74
N PRO A 522 35.06 -1.21 10.95
CA PRO A 522 34.59 -0.15 10.08
C PRO A 522 35.25 -0.10 8.70
N GLU A 523 36.36 -0.87 8.48
CA GLU A 523 37.00 -1.01 7.17
C GLU A 523 36.40 -2.16 6.34
N ARG A 524 35.54 -3.00 6.96
CA ARG A 524 34.88 -4.11 6.27
C ARG A 524 33.44 -3.77 5.94
N PHE A 525 33.12 -3.80 4.64
CA PHE A 525 31.75 -3.70 4.15
C PHE A 525 31.36 -4.94 3.37
N PHE A 526 30.06 -5.22 3.36
CA PHE A 526 29.42 -6.16 2.45
C PHE A 526 28.43 -5.41 1.58
N LEU A 527 28.33 -5.81 0.33
CA LEU A 527 27.54 -5.11 -0.67
C LEU A 527 26.79 -6.10 -1.55
N GLN A 528 25.48 -5.90 -1.70
CA GLN A 528 24.65 -6.49 -2.74
C GLN A 528 24.57 -5.50 -3.90
N ASN A 529 25.09 -5.90 -5.03
CA ASN A 529 24.97 -5.17 -6.29
C ASN A 529 23.92 -5.85 -7.18
N HIS A 530 23.57 -5.22 -8.27
CA HIS A 530 22.69 -5.82 -9.29
C HIS A 530 23.31 -7.14 -9.85
N TRP A 531 24.63 -7.16 -10.03
CA TRP A 531 25.38 -8.34 -10.41
C TRP A 531 26.48 -8.60 -9.39
N GLY A 532 26.20 -9.48 -8.46
CA GLY A 532 27.17 -9.99 -7.50
C GLY A 532 26.97 -9.53 -6.07
N LEU A 533 27.61 -10.31 -5.20
CA LEU A 533 27.80 -10.03 -3.78
C LEU A 533 29.29 -9.69 -3.57
N TYR A 534 29.57 -8.60 -2.89
CA TYR A 534 30.92 -8.14 -2.73
C TYR A 534 31.29 -7.90 -1.27
N ARG A 535 32.58 -8.02 -0.97
CA ARG A 535 33.18 -7.62 0.29
C ARG A 535 34.41 -6.75 0.03
N THR A 536 34.60 -5.78 0.89
CA THR A 536 35.85 -5.04 1.05
C THR A 536 36.39 -5.21 2.47
N ASP A 537 37.69 -5.14 2.64
CA ASP A 537 38.41 -5.17 3.93
C ASP A 537 39.33 -3.94 4.10
N ASP A 538 39.26 -2.98 3.17
CA ASP A 538 40.15 -1.83 3.03
C ASP A 538 39.43 -0.47 2.96
N GLY A 539 38.21 -0.39 3.54
CA GLY A 539 37.44 0.84 3.53
C GLY A 539 36.89 1.21 2.15
N ALA A 540 36.47 0.20 1.38
CA ALA A 540 35.92 0.32 0.04
C ALA A 540 36.91 0.76 -1.05
N GLN A 541 38.25 0.66 -0.82
CA GLN A 541 39.23 0.93 -1.87
C GLN A 541 39.21 -0.13 -2.97
N SER A 542 38.90 -1.38 -2.59
CA SER A 542 38.72 -2.48 -3.53
C SER A 542 37.67 -3.49 -3.05
N TRP A 543 36.99 -4.13 -4.00
CA TRP A 543 35.92 -5.10 -3.72
C TRP A 543 36.24 -6.47 -4.30
N LYS A 544 35.90 -7.52 -3.55
CA LYS A 544 36.04 -8.93 -3.94
C LYS A 544 34.69 -9.57 -4.03
N ASP A 545 34.46 -10.32 -5.11
CA ASP A 545 33.24 -11.12 -5.28
C ASP A 545 33.20 -12.27 -4.25
N ILE A 546 32.05 -12.44 -3.60
CA ILE A 546 31.80 -13.46 -2.58
C ILE A 546 30.50 -14.24 -2.85
N ALA A 547 29.99 -14.21 -4.07
CA ALA A 547 28.72 -14.84 -4.43
C ALA A 547 28.80 -16.38 -4.57
N ASN A 548 29.99 -16.97 -4.47
CA ASN A 548 30.12 -18.43 -4.59
C ASN A 548 29.35 -19.17 -3.47
N GLY A 549 28.43 -20.05 -3.86
CA GLY A 549 27.62 -20.84 -2.92
C GLY A 549 26.21 -20.30 -2.63
N VAL A 550 25.79 -19.21 -3.29
CA VAL A 550 24.39 -18.79 -3.31
C VAL A 550 23.68 -19.21 -4.61
N PRO A 551 22.34 -19.39 -4.59
CA PRO A 551 21.62 -19.84 -5.79
C PRO A 551 21.51 -18.78 -6.87
N SER A 552 21.62 -17.50 -6.49
CA SER A 552 21.66 -16.34 -7.36
C SER A 552 22.48 -15.25 -6.68
N ASP A 553 23.24 -14.50 -7.48
CA ASP A 553 23.99 -13.32 -7.04
C ASP A 553 23.18 -12.03 -7.08
N PHE A 554 21.90 -12.12 -7.46
CA PHE A 554 20.95 -11.02 -7.47
C PHE A 554 20.06 -11.04 -6.22
N GLY A 555 19.81 -9.86 -5.64
CA GLY A 555 18.94 -9.69 -4.48
C GLY A 555 18.89 -8.22 -4.04
N PHE A 556 18.10 -7.95 -3.02
CA PHE A 556 17.96 -6.59 -2.46
C PHE A 556 18.31 -6.51 -0.99
N ALA A 557 17.85 -7.49 -0.20
CA ALA A 557 17.98 -7.48 1.24
C ALA A 557 19.35 -7.99 1.71
N MET A 558 19.98 -7.23 2.60
CA MET A 558 21.20 -7.63 3.28
C MET A 558 21.18 -7.04 4.69
N VAL A 559 21.50 -7.86 5.71
CA VAL A 559 21.59 -7.40 7.09
C VAL A 559 22.80 -8.02 7.79
N MET A 560 23.47 -7.21 8.61
CA MET A 560 24.63 -7.61 9.40
C MET A 560 24.19 -8.29 10.69
N HIS A 561 24.94 -9.32 11.13
CA HIS A 561 24.82 -9.85 12.48
C HIS A 561 25.26 -8.79 13.50
N PRO A 562 24.49 -8.51 14.56
CA PRO A 562 24.80 -7.40 15.48
C PRO A 562 26.08 -7.58 16.29
N HIS A 563 26.51 -8.84 16.52
CA HIS A 563 27.64 -9.19 17.38
C HIS A 563 28.81 -9.88 16.65
N ASN A 564 28.71 -10.09 15.32
CA ASN A 564 29.74 -10.80 14.57
C ASN A 564 30.00 -10.16 13.20
N ALA A 565 31.14 -9.50 13.04
CA ALA A 565 31.56 -8.82 11.83
C ALA A 565 31.85 -9.75 10.62
N GLU A 566 31.88 -11.07 10.81
CA GLU A 566 32.07 -12.07 9.77
C GLU A 566 30.73 -12.60 9.23
N CYS A 567 29.61 -12.22 9.87
CA CYS A 567 28.33 -12.84 9.62
C CYS A 567 27.32 -11.86 8.97
N VAL A 568 26.78 -12.23 7.82
CA VAL A 568 25.79 -11.47 7.05
C VAL A 568 24.68 -12.38 6.57
N TYR A 569 23.46 -11.84 6.48
CA TYR A 569 22.28 -12.51 5.99
C TYR A 569 21.76 -11.83 4.73
N ILE A 570 21.33 -12.62 3.76
CA ILE A 570 20.74 -12.16 2.50
C ILE A 570 19.49 -12.97 2.13
N VAL A 571 18.65 -12.41 1.27
CA VAL A 571 17.55 -13.14 0.63
C VAL A 571 17.73 -13.02 -0.88
N PRO A 572 18.29 -14.04 -1.55
CA PRO A 572 18.47 -14.04 -2.99
C PRO A 572 17.12 -14.02 -3.73
N VAL A 573 17.13 -13.37 -4.88
CA VAL A 573 16.05 -13.28 -5.86
C VAL A 573 16.59 -13.88 -7.15
N GLU A 574 15.76 -14.53 -7.96
CA GLU A 574 16.17 -15.32 -9.11
C GLU A 574 16.97 -14.49 -10.13
N SER A 575 16.41 -13.34 -10.54
CA SER A 575 17.09 -12.37 -11.43
C SER A 575 16.42 -11.00 -11.35
N ASP A 576 16.92 -10.05 -12.13
CA ASP A 576 16.32 -8.72 -12.32
C ASP A 576 15.02 -8.79 -13.15
N GLU A 577 14.88 -9.78 -13.99
CA GLU A 577 13.66 -10.05 -14.78
C GLU A 577 12.64 -10.84 -13.94
N PHE A 578 13.09 -11.88 -13.25
CA PHE A 578 12.24 -12.74 -12.40
C PHE A 578 12.48 -12.43 -10.92
N ARG A 579 11.86 -11.36 -10.44
CA ARG A 579 12.05 -10.84 -9.06
C ARG A 579 11.30 -11.63 -8.01
N CYS A 580 11.52 -12.94 -7.97
CA CYS A 580 10.98 -13.85 -6.97
C CYS A 580 12.07 -14.77 -6.43
N THR A 581 11.77 -15.49 -5.35
CA THR A 581 12.72 -16.43 -4.76
C THR A 581 13.06 -17.58 -5.71
N PRO A 582 14.33 -17.97 -5.83
CA PRO A 582 14.76 -19.07 -6.70
C PRO A 582 14.01 -20.37 -6.42
N ASP A 583 13.61 -21.11 -7.47
CA ASP A 583 12.83 -22.34 -7.41
C ASP A 583 11.48 -22.24 -6.67
N GLY A 584 10.95 -21.04 -6.45
CA GLY A 584 9.76 -20.84 -5.62
C GLY A 584 9.96 -21.30 -4.17
N ARG A 585 11.17 -21.17 -3.62
CA ARG A 585 11.55 -21.57 -2.27
C ARG A 585 12.09 -20.37 -1.51
N LEU A 586 11.39 -19.97 -0.46
CA LEU A 586 11.84 -18.86 0.37
C LEU A 586 12.94 -19.33 1.34
N ARG A 587 14.13 -18.74 1.21
CA ARG A 587 15.31 -19.07 2.03
C ARG A 587 16.07 -17.80 2.34
N VAL A 588 16.54 -17.71 3.57
CA VAL A 588 17.59 -16.75 3.98
C VAL A 588 18.93 -17.46 3.85
N TYR A 589 19.92 -16.81 3.31
CA TYR A 589 21.30 -17.34 3.27
C TYR A 589 22.16 -16.57 4.25
N ARG A 590 23.03 -17.30 4.95
CA ARG A 590 23.95 -16.76 5.93
C ARG A 590 25.37 -17.13 5.60
N THR A 591 26.30 -16.19 5.71
CA THR A 591 27.72 -16.48 5.85
C THR A 591 28.15 -16.26 7.30
N ARG A 592 29.10 -17.07 7.80
CA ARG A 592 29.76 -16.90 9.10
C ARG A 592 31.25 -16.67 8.98
N ASN A 593 31.76 -16.61 7.77
CA ASN A 593 33.17 -16.50 7.43
C ASN A 593 33.41 -15.46 6.32
N ALA A 594 32.68 -14.35 6.44
CA ALA A 594 32.81 -13.18 5.59
C ALA A 594 32.64 -13.49 4.08
N GLY A 595 31.74 -14.41 3.73
CA GLY A 595 31.41 -14.74 2.35
C GLY A 595 32.24 -15.88 1.75
N ALA A 596 33.12 -16.53 2.51
CA ALA A 596 33.84 -17.69 2.00
C ALA A 596 32.93 -18.91 1.78
N SER A 597 31.82 -19.01 2.50
CA SER A 597 30.75 -19.98 2.28
C SER A 597 29.40 -19.45 2.73
N TRP A 598 28.32 -20.01 2.17
CA TRP A 598 26.95 -19.64 2.47
C TRP A 598 26.12 -20.85 2.85
N GLU A 599 25.27 -20.73 3.87
CA GLU A 599 24.35 -21.78 4.31
C GLU A 599 22.90 -21.32 4.20
N PRO A 600 21.97 -22.14 3.68
CA PRO A 600 20.54 -21.81 3.62
C PRO A 600 19.87 -22.00 4.97
N LEU A 601 19.03 -21.04 5.36
CA LEU A 601 18.20 -21.04 6.56
C LEU A 601 16.73 -21.05 6.12
N ALA A 602 16.08 -22.22 6.19
CA ALA A 602 14.76 -22.41 5.58
C ALA A 602 13.70 -23.00 6.50
N ARG A 603 14.09 -23.48 7.70
CA ARG A 603 13.17 -24.16 8.59
C ARG A 603 12.04 -23.26 9.07
N GLY A 604 10.80 -23.55 8.68
CA GLY A 604 9.62 -22.74 8.98
C GLY A 604 9.25 -21.73 7.89
N LEU A 605 10.07 -21.59 6.84
CA LEU A 605 9.72 -20.81 5.65
C LEU A 605 9.08 -21.71 4.57
N PRO A 606 8.19 -21.17 3.73
CA PRO A 606 7.55 -21.94 2.67
C PRO A 606 8.58 -22.37 1.61
N GLN A 607 8.59 -23.70 1.29
CA GLN A 607 9.54 -24.32 0.37
C GLN A 607 8.91 -24.78 -0.93
N LYS A 608 7.67 -24.37 -1.21
CA LYS A 608 6.96 -24.63 -2.46
C LYS A 608 6.06 -23.45 -2.78
N ARG A 609 6.06 -23.02 -4.04
CA ARG A 609 5.22 -21.94 -4.57
C ARG A 609 5.36 -20.62 -3.76
N ALA A 610 6.53 -20.36 -3.25
CA ALA A 610 6.85 -19.15 -2.50
C ALA A 610 7.49 -18.11 -3.44
N TYR A 611 6.69 -17.46 -4.24
CA TYR A 611 7.13 -16.42 -5.18
C TYR A 611 7.20 -15.06 -4.47
N GLU A 612 8.18 -14.93 -3.60
CA GLU A 612 8.34 -13.80 -2.68
C GLU A 612 9.48 -12.89 -3.11
N THR A 613 9.34 -11.59 -2.80
CA THR A 613 10.42 -10.61 -2.92
C THR A 613 10.60 -9.91 -1.58
N VAL A 614 11.82 -9.88 -1.08
CA VAL A 614 12.21 -9.07 0.09
C VAL A 614 13.02 -7.88 -0.40
N LEU A 615 12.52 -6.67 -0.18
CA LEU A 615 13.17 -5.44 -0.64
C LEU A 615 14.36 -5.06 0.26
N ARG A 616 15.21 -4.11 -0.21
CA ARG A 616 16.50 -3.72 0.43
C ARG A 616 16.39 -3.36 1.90
N ASP A 617 15.33 -2.66 2.28
CA ASP A 617 15.09 -2.20 3.66
C ASP A 617 14.03 -3.01 4.40
N ALA A 618 13.52 -4.07 3.78
CA ALA A 618 12.50 -4.94 4.35
C ALA A 618 13.07 -6.09 5.21
N MET A 619 14.32 -5.99 5.65
CA MET A 619 14.97 -6.95 6.56
C MET A 619 15.75 -6.22 7.65
N SER A 620 15.70 -6.76 8.90
CA SER A 620 16.35 -6.17 10.08
C SER A 620 16.78 -7.25 11.07
N ALA A 621 17.78 -6.93 11.93
CA ALA A 621 18.19 -7.75 13.06
C ALA A 621 18.09 -6.93 14.35
N ASP A 622 17.61 -7.52 15.45
CA ASP A 622 17.72 -6.92 16.78
C ASP A 622 19.09 -7.20 17.43
N SER A 623 19.39 -6.54 18.54
CA SER A 623 20.67 -6.60 19.25
C SER A 623 20.70 -7.60 20.40
N LEU A 624 19.67 -8.41 20.60
CA LEU A 624 19.63 -9.45 21.65
C LEU A 624 20.62 -10.59 21.34
N ASP A 625 20.93 -11.41 22.31
CA ASP A 625 21.73 -12.63 22.15
C ASP A 625 20.94 -13.84 22.71
N PRO A 626 20.57 -14.81 21.85
CA PRO A 626 20.69 -14.81 20.39
C PRO A 626 19.84 -13.74 19.74
N HIS A 627 20.36 -13.09 18.67
CA HIS A 627 19.64 -12.01 18.00
C HIS A 627 18.41 -12.52 17.21
N GLY A 628 17.44 -11.65 17.07
CA GLY A 628 16.31 -11.86 16.19
C GLY A 628 16.59 -11.37 14.77
N LEU A 629 15.96 -12.04 13.81
CA LEU A 629 15.94 -11.63 12.41
C LEU A 629 14.49 -11.47 11.97
N TYR A 630 14.22 -10.43 11.20
CA TYR A 630 12.88 -10.09 10.74
C TYR A 630 12.91 -9.66 9.29
N PHE A 631 11.96 -10.13 8.48
CA PHE A 631 11.79 -9.61 7.14
C PHE A 631 10.32 -9.61 6.70
N GLY A 632 9.98 -8.63 5.87
CA GLY A 632 8.69 -8.50 5.23
C GLY A 632 8.79 -8.72 3.72
N THR A 633 7.72 -9.24 3.11
CA THR A 633 7.67 -9.50 1.68
C THR A 633 6.72 -8.57 0.95
N ARG A 634 6.86 -8.47 -0.37
CA ARG A 634 5.94 -7.69 -1.20
C ARG A 634 4.52 -8.27 -1.24
N ASN A 635 4.36 -9.55 -0.88
CA ASN A 635 3.04 -10.18 -0.74
C ASN A 635 2.42 -9.99 0.66
N GLY A 636 3.00 -9.09 1.49
CA GLY A 636 2.42 -8.71 2.78
C GLY A 636 2.61 -9.74 3.89
N GLN A 637 3.62 -10.60 3.80
CA GLN A 637 4.00 -11.53 4.85
C GLN A 637 5.12 -10.92 5.71
N LEU A 638 5.05 -11.07 7.03
CA LEU A 638 6.12 -10.70 7.96
C LEU A 638 6.61 -11.95 8.69
N TYR A 639 7.88 -12.25 8.54
CA TYR A 639 8.54 -13.39 9.19
C TYR A 639 9.52 -12.93 10.27
N GLY A 640 9.68 -13.73 11.31
CA GLY A 640 10.66 -13.52 12.35
C GLY A 640 11.31 -14.82 12.83
N SER A 641 12.54 -14.69 13.27
CA SER A 641 13.32 -15.72 13.95
C SER A 641 13.87 -15.14 15.24
N SER A 642 13.90 -15.91 16.32
CA SER A 642 14.50 -15.53 17.60
C SER A 642 15.76 -16.32 17.92
N ASP A 643 16.32 -17.04 16.94
CA ASP A 643 17.42 -17.97 17.09
C ASP A 643 18.44 -17.89 15.94
N GLU A 644 18.75 -16.64 15.50
CA GLU A 644 19.73 -16.35 14.43
C GLU A 644 19.33 -16.94 13.06
N GLY A 645 18.04 -17.05 12.78
CA GLY A 645 17.56 -17.61 11.53
C GLY A 645 17.50 -19.14 11.47
N LYS A 646 17.80 -19.85 12.56
CA LYS A 646 17.73 -21.32 12.58
C LYS A 646 16.29 -21.83 12.40
N THR A 647 15.32 -21.11 13.00
CA THR A 647 13.89 -21.37 12.82
C THR A 647 13.12 -20.07 12.57
N TRP A 648 12.17 -20.12 11.63
CA TRP A 648 11.38 -19.00 11.22
C TRP A 648 9.90 -19.20 11.55
N ARG A 649 9.21 -18.12 11.84
CA ARG A 649 7.78 -18.09 12.06
C ARG A 649 7.17 -16.91 11.32
N ARG A 650 5.98 -17.09 10.79
CA ARG A 650 5.21 -15.98 10.27
C ARG A 650 4.61 -15.21 11.46
N ILE A 651 5.01 -13.95 11.61
CA ILE A 651 4.52 -13.04 12.65
C ILE A 651 3.14 -12.51 12.26
N LEU A 652 3.01 -12.08 10.99
CA LEU A 652 1.81 -11.42 10.48
C LEU A 652 1.67 -11.71 8.98
N GLU A 653 0.43 -11.74 8.50
CA GLU A 653 0.08 -11.86 7.08
C GLU A 653 -1.02 -10.88 6.71
N GLY A 654 -1.25 -10.69 5.41
CA GLY A 654 -2.29 -9.78 4.91
C GLY A 654 -1.94 -8.30 5.04
N LEU A 655 -0.66 -7.96 5.29
CA LEU A 655 -0.19 -6.59 5.20
C LEU A 655 -0.19 -6.12 3.74
N PRO A 656 -0.31 -4.82 3.48
CA PRO A 656 0.10 -4.28 2.19
C PRO A 656 1.57 -4.60 1.92
N ALA A 657 2.01 -4.51 0.65
CA ALA A 657 3.39 -4.80 0.28
C ALA A 657 4.39 -4.14 1.25
N VAL A 658 5.21 -4.95 1.92
CA VAL A 658 6.19 -4.45 2.88
C VAL A 658 7.42 -3.92 2.14
N VAL A 659 7.83 -2.71 2.48
CA VAL A 659 8.96 -2.02 1.84
C VAL A 659 10.09 -1.70 2.82
N CYS A 660 9.79 -1.63 4.12
CA CYS A 660 10.79 -1.36 5.17
C CYS A 660 10.46 -2.14 6.44
N VAL A 661 11.47 -2.70 7.09
CA VAL A 661 11.40 -3.31 8.43
C VAL A 661 12.57 -2.80 9.25
N ARG A 662 12.31 -2.30 10.45
CA ARG A 662 13.33 -1.92 11.42
C ARG A 662 13.01 -2.54 12.77
N SER A 663 14.02 -3.08 13.43
CA SER A 663 13.93 -3.61 14.79
C SER A 663 14.73 -2.74 15.74
N ALA A 664 14.27 -2.63 16.97
CA ALA A 664 14.98 -1.99 18.06
C ALA A 664 14.69 -2.73 19.38
N VAL A 665 15.69 -2.82 20.24
CA VAL A 665 15.53 -3.20 21.65
C VAL A 665 15.43 -1.91 22.46
N ILE A 666 14.38 -1.75 23.22
CA ILE A 666 14.08 -0.52 23.93
C ILE A 666 14.84 -0.48 25.26
N GLY A 667 15.46 0.66 25.59
CA GLY A 667 16.19 0.84 26.84
C GLY A 667 17.48 0.01 26.93
N GLU A 668 18.11 -0.32 25.79
CA GLU A 668 19.34 -1.12 25.74
C GLU A 668 20.51 -0.37 26.41
N PRO A 669 21.27 -1.02 27.32
CA PRO A 669 22.42 -0.38 27.94
C PRO A 669 23.50 -0.10 26.89
N ARG A 670 24.03 1.12 26.87
CA ARG A 670 25.14 1.52 26.02
C ARG A 670 26.36 0.61 26.21
N PRO A 671 27.12 0.27 25.18
CA PRO A 671 28.38 -0.42 25.32
C PRO A 671 29.32 0.41 26.26
N GLY A 672 29.59 -0.10 27.46
CA GLY A 672 30.41 0.56 28.47
C GLY A 672 29.81 0.67 29.88
N ARG A 673 28.52 0.57 30.04
CA ARG A 673 27.88 0.43 31.36
C ARG A 673 27.63 -1.04 31.67
N LYS A 674 28.41 -1.64 32.54
CA LYS A 674 28.16 -2.99 33.08
C LYS A 674 26.73 -3.01 33.66
N ALA A 675 25.91 -3.87 33.14
CA ALA A 675 24.58 -4.12 33.69
C ALA A 675 24.72 -4.49 35.17
N ARG A 676 24.14 -3.70 36.07
CA ARG A 676 23.90 -4.16 37.43
C ARG A 676 22.88 -5.27 37.32
N ALA A 677 23.35 -6.51 37.43
CA ALA A 677 22.48 -7.67 37.62
C ALA A 677 21.64 -7.41 38.86
N THR A 678 20.38 -7.10 38.67
CA THR A 678 19.38 -7.13 39.75
C THR A 678 19.16 -8.62 40.03
N GLN A 679 19.94 -9.14 40.97
CA GLN A 679 19.67 -10.43 41.61
C GLN A 679 18.30 -10.30 42.28
N VAL A 680 17.29 -10.87 41.67
CA VAL A 680 16.04 -11.16 42.37
C VAL A 680 16.33 -12.29 43.31
N THR A 681 16.66 -11.93 44.53
CA THR A 681 16.77 -12.86 45.65
C THR A 681 15.36 -13.38 45.98
N ILE A 682 15.08 -14.60 45.55
CA ILE A 682 13.92 -15.32 46.03
C ILE A 682 14.21 -15.67 47.49
N SER A 683 13.75 -14.84 48.44
CA SER A 683 13.76 -15.17 49.85
C SER A 683 12.75 -16.28 50.14
N ARG A 684 13.27 -17.48 50.29
CA ARG A 684 12.54 -18.55 50.98
C ARG A 684 12.32 -18.13 52.42
N ALA A 685 11.13 -17.76 52.79
CA ALA A 685 10.71 -17.65 54.17
C ALA A 685 10.50 -19.05 54.74
N SER A 686 11.47 -19.52 55.54
CA SER A 686 11.30 -20.62 56.45
C SER A 686 11.85 -20.19 57.80
N ARG A 687 10.98 -19.96 58.79
CA ARG A 687 11.27 -20.16 60.22
C ARG A 687 9.99 -19.90 61.01
N VAL A 688 9.37 -20.99 61.42
CA VAL A 688 8.58 -21.01 62.64
C VAL A 688 9.16 -22.15 63.46
N SER A 689 9.64 -21.85 64.67
CA SER A 689 10.07 -22.78 65.73
C SER A 689 9.21 -22.54 66.98
N PRO A 690 9.30 -23.36 67.98
CA PRO A 690 8.26 -24.35 68.29
C PRO A 690 7.68 -24.13 69.72
N SER A 691 6.52 -24.67 70.05
CA SER A 691 6.17 -25.03 71.46
C SER A 691 5.14 -26.13 71.48
N SER A 692 5.63 -27.29 71.96
CA SER A 692 5.13 -28.18 73.02
C SER A 692 3.62 -28.50 73.12
N ARG A 693 3.25 -29.71 72.98
CA ARG A 693 2.78 -30.69 74.03
C ARG A 693 1.87 -31.76 73.41
N LYS A 694 2.36 -33.00 73.62
CA LYS A 694 1.73 -34.22 74.16
C LYS A 694 0.54 -34.91 73.52
N ASN A 695 0.87 -36.15 73.09
CA ASN A 695 0.18 -37.43 73.41
C ASN A 695 -1.18 -37.72 72.75
N ARG A 696 -1.25 -38.74 71.96
CA ARG A 696 -1.61 -40.13 72.26
C ARG A 696 -1.96 -40.91 71.00
N ASP A 697 -1.23 -42.02 70.90
CA ASP A 697 -1.63 -43.37 70.53
C ASP A 697 -2.84 -43.69 69.64
N ARG A 698 -2.62 -44.42 68.59
CA ARG A 698 -2.91 -45.85 68.44
C ARG A 698 -2.92 -46.27 66.94
N ARG A 699 -2.04 -47.20 66.66
CA ARG A 699 -2.24 -48.53 66.02
C ARG A 699 -3.22 -48.58 64.85
N ALA A 700 -2.96 -49.23 63.76
CA ALA A 700 -2.13 -50.32 63.36
C ALA A 700 -2.57 -50.81 61.96
N ARG A 701 -1.64 -51.47 61.28
CA ARG A 701 -1.76 -52.60 60.38
C ARG A 701 -2.07 -52.26 58.88
N VAL A 702 -1.05 -52.37 58.03
CA VAL A 702 -0.53 -53.59 57.39
C VAL A 702 -1.48 -54.21 56.35
N ARG A 703 -1.12 -54.15 55.07
CA ARG A 703 -0.83 -55.28 54.20
C ARG A 703 -0.63 -54.87 52.77
N LYS A 704 0.56 -55.16 52.21
CA LYS A 704 0.87 -55.59 50.83
C LYS A 704 0.53 -57.07 50.71
N PRO A 705 0.62 -57.81 49.59
CA PRO A 705 1.02 -57.53 48.20
C PRO A 705 0.21 -58.39 47.14
N GLY A 706 0.66 -58.39 45.90
CA GLY A 706 0.44 -59.44 44.89
C GLY A 706 0.19 -58.95 43.47
N ILE A 707 1.12 -58.85 42.55
CA ILE A 707 1.72 -59.78 41.61
C ILE A 707 0.70 -60.57 40.75
N ARG A 708 0.75 -60.37 39.42
CA ARG A 708 0.92 -61.24 38.25
C ARG A 708 0.25 -60.65 37.03
N LYS A 709 1.00 -60.37 35.95
CA LYS A 709 1.43 -61.16 34.77
C LYS A 709 0.28 -61.83 34.04
N GLU A 710 0.13 -61.51 32.80
CA GLU A 710 0.38 -62.23 31.52
C GLU A 710 -0.52 -61.67 30.42
N ARG A 711 0.08 -61.24 29.31
CA ARG A 711 0.36 -61.85 28.01
C ARG A 711 -0.87 -62.22 27.17
N LEU A 712 -0.91 -61.73 25.99
CA LEU A 712 -0.82 -62.30 24.65
C LEU A 712 -1.82 -61.69 23.68
N LYS A 713 -1.26 -61.15 22.65
CA LYS A 713 -1.35 -61.50 21.22
C LYS A 713 -2.65 -61.30 20.47
N ASP A 714 -2.50 -60.62 19.43
CA ASP A 714 -2.58 -60.85 17.99
C ASP A 714 -3.81 -60.31 17.23
N LYS A 715 -3.42 -59.68 16.17
CA LYS A 715 -4.01 -59.66 14.80
C LYS A 715 -5.40 -58.96 14.59
N ALA A 716 -5.42 -57.94 13.89
CA ALA A 716 -5.63 -57.79 12.44
C ALA A 716 -5.33 -56.32 12.04
#